data_09d965d9cf3d6b1f21e30c92a22fb55c
#
_entry.id   09d965d9cf3d6b1f21e30c92a22fb55c
#
_cell.length_a   1.000
_cell.length_b   1.000
_cell.length_c   1.000
_cell.angle_alpha   90.00
_cell.angle_beta   90.00
_cell.angle_gamma   90.00
#
_symmetry.space_group_name_H-M   'P 1'
#
loop_
_entity.id
_entity.type
_entity.pdbx_description
1 polymer ?
#
loop_
_entity_poly.entity_id
_entity_poly.type
_entity_poly.pdbx_seq_one_letter_code
_entity_poly.pdbx_strand_id
1 'polypeptide(L)'
;MPAEDLPLPTSVLNMTTVTQYIVPPKPEDDSPNTGSDSQGTGSGTFPGTGRRTASRAAGRGSLGAGLVDVPVVAVRDPASAVLEDPVVAENKRYCTNCGEKVGRGVDGEKGDPEGSCPKCGQAFNFRPRLYQGDLVAGQYEVLGCIAYGGLGWIYLAKDHNVSDRWVVLKGMIDTGDATSMASAVNERRFLAEVEHPNVVKIYNFVQHPDPFSGATNGYIVMEYVGGQSLRQLALQHHKDVGRAEPLPIGQVIAYGLEILPAMGYLHSVDMLYCDLKPDNVIQSGEQLKLIDLGAVRRTDDYESPLFFTAGYAAPELPREGASFASDIYTVGRTLAVLSIEFAGYTSRFKHTLPGPDVEPLFALFGSYYRVLKRATHTEPAKRFASCEEMADQLTGVLREVIALGTGKPRPGMSTAFSVETRSFGVALTAEGEMALPVPDPQEIAAILPLPLVDTSDHAAAALASITATEPAELVAALTAAPQDSVEVRLRLVKARIEQGDLRAASAELASARRLVSDPADWRPDWFHGLIALAGRAPQAAREAFDRVYDAVPGELAPKLALAVSAELVGDTFAAARTYELVWRTDRSYVSAAFGLARVYLAQGARAGAIEVLEMVPETSSHHVAAQVAAIKIKAGRDGVVEQDLYDAAARLERLALDAERRARLSAEVLEAAYGWVRAGRPGGGPPGRKVLGCELSEKELRFGLERCYRALARLASSAEQRHALVDKANAIRPRTLT
;
A
#
# COMPACT_ATOMS: atom_id res chain seq x y z
N MET A 1 -27.61 11.13 -23.84
CA MET A 1 -26.59 10.66 -24.77
C MET A 1 -25.77 9.61 -24.04
N PRO A 2 -25.65 8.35 -24.52
CA PRO A 2 -24.89 7.31 -23.86
C PRO A 2 -23.39 7.62 -24.00
N ALA A 3 -22.63 7.30 -22.95
CA ALA A 3 -21.17 7.38 -22.94
C ALA A 3 -20.63 6.37 -23.95
N GLU A 4 -20.03 6.85 -25.03
CA GLU A 4 -19.31 6.04 -25.99
C GLU A 4 -18.04 5.47 -25.35
N ASP A 5 -17.88 4.18 -25.56
CA ASP A 5 -16.75 3.33 -25.20
C ASP A 5 -15.41 3.95 -25.64
N LEU A 6 -14.63 4.43 -24.67
CA LEU A 6 -13.20 4.56 -24.87
C LEU A 6 -12.61 3.14 -24.79
N PRO A 7 -11.92 2.65 -25.83
CA PRO A 7 -11.29 1.35 -25.78
C PRO A 7 -10.14 1.40 -24.77
N LEU A 8 -10.39 0.85 -23.57
CA LEU A 8 -9.32 0.49 -22.67
C LEU A 8 -8.51 -0.64 -23.32
N PRO A 9 -7.17 -0.58 -23.30
CA PRO A 9 -6.35 -1.56 -23.99
C PRO A 9 -6.62 -2.95 -23.41
N THR A 10 -7.01 -3.85 -24.31
CA THR A 10 -7.20 -5.27 -24.09
C THR A 10 -5.85 -5.96 -23.93
N SER A 11 -5.14 -5.69 -22.89
CA SER A 11 -4.03 -6.51 -22.40
C SER A 11 -3.55 -5.93 -21.08
N VAL A 12 -3.49 -6.77 -20.05
CA VAL A 12 -2.50 -6.74 -19.00
C VAL A 12 -1.86 -5.35 -18.81
N LEU A 13 -1.99 -4.75 -17.65
CA LEU A 13 -1.29 -3.51 -17.26
C LEU A 13 0.05 -3.42 -17.99
N ASN A 14 0.14 -2.58 -19.00
CA ASN A 14 1.33 -2.49 -19.82
C ASN A 14 2.47 -2.00 -18.93
N MET A 15 3.49 -2.83 -18.70
CA MET A 15 4.62 -2.52 -17.80
C MET A 15 5.23 -1.16 -18.09
N THR A 16 5.21 -0.72 -19.35
CA THR A 16 5.68 0.61 -19.76
C THR A 16 4.89 1.75 -19.12
N THR A 17 3.57 1.61 -18.97
CA THR A 17 2.70 2.63 -18.35
C THR A 17 2.92 2.69 -16.84
N VAL A 18 3.14 1.53 -16.21
CA VAL A 18 3.42 1.45 -14.76
C VAL A 18 4.80 2.03 -14.45
N THR A 19 5.80 1.77 -15.28
CA THR A 19 7.17 2.28 -15.11
C THR A 19 7.25 3.81 -15.15
N GLN A 20 6.31 4.48 -15.81
CA GLN A 20 6.26 5.95 -15.88
C GLN A 20 6.00 6.61 -14.52
N TYR A 21 5.34 5.90 -13.60
CA TYR A 21 4.99 6.40 -12.25
C TYR A 21 5.90 5.88 -11.14
N ILE A 22 6.86 5.00 -11.46
CA ILE A 22 7.77 4.37 -10.50
C ILE A 22 9.19 4.84 -10.79
N VAL A 23 9.99 4.98 -9.73
CA VAL A 23 11.40 5.42 -9.77
C VAL A 23 12.14 4.83 -10.97
N PRO A 24 12.91 5.63 -11.75
CA PRO A 24 13.69 5.13 -12.88
C PRO A 24 14.66 4.04 -12.45
N PRO A 25 14.90 3.01 -13.28
CA PRO A 25 15.83 1.94 -12.95
C PRO A 25 17.24 2.52 -12.76
N LYS A 26 17.91 2.04 -11.71
CA LYS A 26 19.31 2.34 -11.45
C LYS A 26 20.14 1.92 -12.67
N PRO A 27 21.13 2.71 -13.15
CA PRO A 27 22.06 2.24 -14.15
C PRO A 27 22.76 0.97 -13.65
N GLU A 28 22.82 -0.05 -14.48
CA GLU A 28 23.57 -1.27 -14.18
C GLU A 28 25.04 -0.93 -14.06
N ASP A 29 25.60 -1.15 -12.88
CA ASP A 29 27.02 -0.98 -12.60
C ASP A 29 27.73 -2.26 -13.05
N ASP A 30 28.29 -2.25 -14.25
CA ASP A 30 29.14 -3.30 -14.81
C ASP A 30 30.52 -3.26 -14.14
N SER A 31 30.61 -3.76 -12.91
CA SER A 31 31.88 -4.02 -12.25
C SER A 31 31.98 -5.50 -11.87
N PRO A 32 33.01 -6.24 -12.29
CA PRO A 32 33.15 -7.65 -11.99
C PRO A 32 33.49 -7.88 -10.53
N ASN A 33 32.65 -8.65 -9.88
CA ASN A 33 32.79 -9.08 -8.48
C ASN A 33 33.96 -10.06 -8.33
N THR A 34 35.08 -9.62 -7.77
CA THR A 34 36.15 -10.49 -7.32
C THR A 34 35.88 -10.90 -5.88
N GLY A 35 35.56 -12.17 -5.70
CA GLY A 35 35.30 -12.77 -4.40
C GLY A 35 36.57 -12.84 -3.52
N SER A 36 36.38 -12.76 -2.23
CA SER A 36 37.29 -13.33 -1.23
C SER A 36 36.48 -13.94 -0.08
N ASP A 37 36.64 -15.27 0.03
CA ASP A 37 36.21 -16.08 1.16
C ASP A 37 36.91 -15.67 2.45
N SER A 38 36.15 -15.61 3.56
CA SER A 38 36.73 -15.85 4.88
C SER A 38 35.75 -16.61 5.76
N GLN A 39 36.14 -17.85 6.06
CA GLN A 39 35.54 -18.72 7.07
C GLN A 39 35.80 -18.20 8.48
N GLY A 40 34.79 -18.32 9.35
CA GLY A 40 34.92 -18.10 10.77
C GLY A 40 33.97 -19.01 11.55
N THR A 41 34.50 -20.07 12.12
CA THR A 41 33.85 -21.04 12.99
C THR A 41 33.65 -20.51 14.40
N GLY A 42 32.54 -20.88 15.07
CA GLY A 42 32.39 -20.64 16.52
C GLY A 42 31.05 -21.06 17.12
N SER A 43 31.09 -22.13 17.83
CA SER A 43 30.10 -22.94 18.54
C SER A 43 29.23 -22.24 19.62
N GLY A 44 27.95 -22.67 19.69
CA GLY A 44 27.34 -23.27 20.90
C GLY A 44 26.76 -22.39 22.00
N THR A 45 25.49 -22.41 22.26
CA THR A 45 24.75 -22.94 23.41
C THR A 45 23.37 -22.29 23.60
N PHE A 46 22.31 -23.10 23.75
CA PHE A 46 20.95 -22.75 24.19
C PHE A 46 20.87 -22.85 25.75
N PRO A 47 19.73 -22.53 26.43
CA PRO A 47 18.49 -21.84 26.07
C PRO A 47 18.05 -20.76 27.10
N GLY A 48 17.06 -19.94 26.72
CA GLY A 48 16.39 -19.04 27.66
C GLY A 48 15.06 -18.52 27.07
N THR A 49 13.96 -19.08 27.54
CA THR A 49 12.60 -18.65 27.27
C THR A 49 12.35 -17.25 27.83
N GLY A 50 12.17 -16.27 26.96
CA GLY A 50 11.73 -14.94 27.32
C GLY A 50 10.87 -14.38 26.21
N ARG A 51 9.59 -14.28 26.48
CA ARG A 51 8.57 -13.65 25.64
C ARG A 51 8.96 -12.19 25.42
N ARG A 52 9.62 -11.90 24.30
CA ARG A 52 9.88 -10.54 23.85
C ARG A 52 8.76 -10.14 22.92
N THR A 53 7.96 -9.17 23.34
CA THR A 53 7.23 -8.28 22.45
C THR A 53 8.21 -7.78 21.41
N ALA A 54 8.06 -8.22 20.19
CA ALA A 54 8.88 -7.78 19.06
C ALA A 54 8.50 -6.34 18.72
N SER A 55 9.10 -5.36 19.40
CA SER A 55 9.20 -4.02 18.86
C SER A 55 10.03 -4.14 17.57
N ARG A 56 9.41 -3.87 16.43
CA ARG A 56 10.07 -3.73 15.14
C ARG A 56 11.18 -2.69 15.28
N ALA A 57 12.41 -3.12 15.47
CA ALA A 57 13.57 -2.35 15.10
C ALA A 57 13.63 -2.36 13.56
N ALA A 58 12.84 -1.49 12.91
CA ALA A 58 13.06 -1.14 11.52
C ALA A 58 14.50 -0.63 11.42
N GLY A 59 15.25 -1.12 10.46
CA GLY A 59 16.62 -0.68 10.20
C GLY A 59 16.63 0.85 10.09
N ARG A 60 17.26 1.50 11.07
CA ARG A 60 17.44 2.95 11.07
C ARG A 60 18.34 3.29 9.89
N GLY A 61 17.81 3.99 8.89
CA GLY A 61 18.66 4.60 7.87
C GLY A 61 18.14 4.76 6.46
N SER A 62 16.99 4.20 6.07
CA SER A 62 16.52 4.37 4.68
C SER A 62 15.03 4.75 4.64
N LEU A 63 14.69 5.84 3.95
CA LEU A 63 13.31 6.27 3.69
C LEU A 63 12.50 5.12 3.05
N GLY A 64 11.22 5.02 3.39
CA GLY A 64 10.32 4.01 2.82
C GLY A 64 10.58 2.59 3.31
N ALA A 65 11.09 2.42 4.54
CA ALA A 65 11.38 1.13 5.19
C ALA A 65 12.32 0.21 4.37
N GLY A 66 13.19 0.79 3.53
CA GLY A 66 14.09 0.06 2.65
C GLY A 66 13.40 -0.62 1.46
N LEU A 67 12.12 -0.32 1.21
CA LEU A 67 11.36 -0.89 0.10
C LEU A 67 11.53 -0.08 -1.20
N VAL A 68 11.84 1.21 -1.09
CA VAL A 68 11.99 2.16 -2.21
C VAL A 68 13.28 2.96 -2.05
N ASP A 69 14.00 3.16 -3.15
CA ASP A 69 15.11 4.10 -3.20
C ASP A 69 14.56 5.53 -3.35
N VAL A 70 14.66 6.32 -2.30
CA VAL A 70 14.34 7.75 -2.34
C VAL A 70 15.62 8.55 -2.60
N PRO A 71 15.62 9.50 -3.55
CA PRO A 71 16.82 10.31 -3.83
C PRO A 71 17.31 11.02 -2.57
N VAL A 72 18.62 10.91 -2.29
CA VAL A 72 19.25 11.56 -1.15
C VAL A 72 19.36 13.06 -1.40
N VAL A 73 18.90 13.87 -0.45
CA VAL A 73 19.05 15.33 -0.51
C VAL A 73 20.34 15.74 0.20
N ALA A 74 21.26 16.36 -0.55
CA ALA A 74 22.53 16.83 0.03
C ALA A 74 22.28 17.85 1.15
N VAL A 75 22.93 17.63 2.28
CA VAL A 75 22.97 18.63 3.38
C VAL A 75 23.78 19.82 2.90
N ARG A 76 23.15 20.99 2.81
CA ARG A 76 23.81 22.23 2.38
C ARG A 76 24.52 22.88 3.56
N ASP A 77 25.60 23.63 3.26
CA ASP A 77 26.22 24.52 4.23
C ASP A 77 25.15 25.49 4.79
N PRO A 78 24.95 25.53 6.12
CA PRO A 78 23.98 26.44 6.73
C PRO A 78 24.13 27.89 6.28
N ALA A 79 25.34 28.37 6.14
CA ALA A 79 25.61 29.76 5.71
C ALA A 79 25.04 30.07 4.31
N SER A 80 24.96 29.07 3.43
CA SER A 80 24.39 29.22 2.09
C SER A 80 22.86 29.43 2.07
N ALA A 81 22.18 29.22 3.21
CA ALA A 81 20.74 29.46 3.35
C ALA A 81 20.38 30.93 3.60
N VAL A 82 21.36 31.78 3.93
CA VAL A 82 21.14 33.19 4.22
C VAL A 82 20.78 33.96 2.95
N LEU A 83 19.69 34.71 2.99
CA LEU A 83 19.20 35.55 1.90
C LEU A 83 20.02 36.85 1.81
N GLU A 84 20.41 37.26 0.59
CA GLU A 84 21.19 38.47 0.37
C GLU A 84 20.39 39.78 0.61
N ASP A 85 19.14 39.86 0.15
CA ASP A 85 18.23 41.02 0.35
C ASP A 85 16.82 40.51 0.73
N PRO A 86 16.61 40.09 2.01
CA PRO A 86 15.35 39.52 2.45
C PRO A 86 14.28 40.61 2.59
N VAL A 87 13.25 40.51 1.74
CA VAL A 87 12.08 41.38 1.76
C VAL A 87 10.84 40.54 1.55
N VAL A 88 9.74 40.84 2.26
CA VAL A 88 8.46 40.13 2.06
C VAL A 88 7.94 40.37 0.65
N ALA A 89 7.56 39.34 -0.06
CA ALA A 89 7.04 39.46 -1.42
C ALA A 89 5.80 40.38 -1.48
N GLU A 90 5.73 41.23 -2.48
CA GLU A 90 4.69 42.29 -2.59
C GLU A 90 3.26 41.79 -2.50
N ASN A 91 2.97 40.60 -3.07
CA ASN A 91 1.65 39.98 -3.01
C ASN A 91 1.25 39.57 -1.59
N LYS A 92 2.17 39.49 -0.63
CA LYS A 92 1.98 39.15 0.78
C LYS A 92 2.01 40.38 1.70
N ARG A 93 2.15 41.57 1.17
CA ARG A 93 2.25 42.85 1.98
C ARG A 93 0.85 43.40 2.23
N TYR A 94 0.45 43.42 3.49
CA TYR A 94 -0.83 43.95 3.98
C TYR A 94 -0.59 44.77 5.25
N CYS A 95 -1.38 45.80 5.45
CA CYS A 95 -1.37 46.59 6.68
C CYS A 95 -1.91 45.72 7.84
N THR A 96 -1.14 45.64 8.94
CA THR A 96 -1.49 44.82 10.13
C THR A 96 -2.75 45.35 10.85
N ASN A 97 -3.05 46.66 10.71
CA ASN A 97 -4.21 47.27 11.38
C ASN A 97 -5.50 47.14 10.58
N CYS A 98 -5.49 47.43 9.26
CA CYS A 98 -6.74 47.50 8.46
C CYS A 98 -6.83 46.52 7.29
N GLY A 99 -5.83 45.65 7.10
CA GLY A 99 -5.80 44.63 6.03
C GLY A 99 -5.60 45.22 4.61
N GLU A 100 -5.36 46.53 4.45
CA GLU A 100 -5.15 47.16 3.15
C GLU A 100 -3.84 46.67 2.50
N LYS A 101 -3.83 46.54 1.18
CA LYS A 101 -2.63 46.21 0.40
C LYS A 101 -1.66 47.37 0.45
N VAL A 102 -0.44 47.17 0.94
CA VAL A 102 0.56 48.21 1.12
C VAL A 102 1.93 47.79 0.57
N GLY A 103 2.80 48.77 0.26
CA GLY A 103 4.16 48.50 -0.19
C GLY A 103 4.23 47.72 -1.50
N ARG A 104 3.26 47.90 -2.39
CA ARG A 104 3.19 47.23 -3.70
C ARG A 104 3.54 48.19 -4.81
N GLY A 105 4.30 47.70 -5.77
CA GLY A 105 4.65 48.48 -6.96
C GLY A 105 3.46 48.74 -7.88
N VAL A 106 3.59 49.78 -8.68
CA VAL A 106 2.65 50.16 -9.74
C VAL A 106 3.46 50.27 -11.04
N ASP A 107 2.87 49.88 -12.17
CA ASP A 107 3.43 50.01 -13.51
C ASP A 107 4.83 49.39 -13.73
N GLY A 108 5.12 48.28 -13.01
CA GLY A 108 6.37 47.54 -13.17
C GLY A 108 7.53 47.98 -12.27
N GLU A 109 7.34 49.02 -11.49
CA GLU A 109 8.30 49.42 -10.44
C GLU A 109 8.05 48.62 -9.16
N LYS A 110 9.11 48.26 -8.41
CA LYS A 110 9.00 47.60 -7.13
C LYS A 110 8.46 48.55 -6.07
N GLY A 111 7.47 48.09 -5.29
CA GLY A 111 6.92 48.86 -4.17
C GLY A 111 7.91 48.97 -3.02
N ASP A 112 7.94 50.12 -2.33
CA ASP A 112 8.76 50.34 -1.14
C ASP A 112 8.33 49.38 -0.03
N PRO A 113 9.23 48.56 0.55
CA PRO A 113 8.93 47.67 1.67
C PRO A 113 8.64 48.39 3.00
N GLU A 114 8.89 49.70 3.07
CA GLU A 114 8.68 50.52 4.27
C GLU A 114 7.78 51.71 3.94
N GLY A 115 6.97 52.16 4.91
CA GLY A 115 6.13 53.33 4.71
C GLY A 115 4.93 53.36 5.66
N SER A 116 3.92 54.19 5.31
CA SER A 116 2.69 54.30 6.05
C SER A 116 1.49 53.87 5.22
N CYS A 117 0.54 53.18 5.83
CA CYS A 117 -0.66 52.72 5.17
C CYS A 117 -1.50 53.90 4.67
N PRO A 118 -1.84 53.98 3.37
CA PRO A 118 -2.60 55.10 2.82
C PRO A 118 -4.02 55.18 3.38
N LYS A 119 -4.55 54.07 3.96
CA LYS A 119 -5.92 54.03 4.49
C LYS A 119 -6.02 54.41 5.95
N CYS A 120 -5.11 53.97 6.81
CA CYS A 120 -5.20 54.19 8.27
C CYS A 120 -3.96 54.84 8.89
N GLY A 121 -2.91 55.19 8.11
CA GLY A 121 -1.72 55.85 8.60
C GLY A 121 -0.73 54.93 9.37
N GLN A 122 -1.07 53.67 9.59
CA GLN A 122 -0.20 52.73 10.30
C GLN A 122 1.09 52.50 9.55
N ALA A 123 2.23 52.67 10.24
CA ALA A 123 3.55 52.38 9.66
C ALA A 123 3.69 50.88 9.39
N PHE A 124 4.32 50.52 8.27
CA PHE A 124 4.67 49.17 7.92
C PHE A 124 6.14 49.04 7.55
N ASN A 125 6.74 47.90 7.89
CA ASN A 125 8.09 47.55 7.49
C ASN A 125 8.13 46.05 7.20
N PHE A 126 8.50 45.68 5.96
CA PHE A 126 8.57 44.31 5.45
C PHE A 126 10.00 43.81 5.31
N ARG A 127 10.99 44.41 6.01
CA ARG A 127 12.36 43.96 6.16
C ARG A 127 12.58 43.21 7.46
N PRO A 128 13.65 42.39 7.57
CA PRO A 128 13.99 41.71 8.82
C PRO A 128 14.23 42.68 9.99
N ARG A 129 13.95 42.24 11.18
CA ARG A 129 14.14 43.00 12.42
C ARG A 129 15.51 42.80 13.05
N LEU A 130 16.19 41.69 12.75
CA LEU A 130 17.52 41.35 13.23
C LEU A 130 18.49 41.34 12.05
N TYR A 131 19.70 41.80 12.29
CA TYR A 131 20.78 41.88 11.31
C TYR A 131 21.94 40.96 11.68
N GLN A 132 22.84 40.74 10.74
CA GLN A 132 24.06 39.96 10.98
C GLN A 132 24.88 40.60 12.11
N GLY A 133 25.29 39.78 13.09
CA GLY A 133 26.05 40.21 14.24
C GLY A 133 25.20 40.58 15.47
N ASP A 134 23.88 40.69 15.32
CA ASP A 134 23.01 40.91 16.51
C ASP A 134 23.09 39.73 17.45
N LEU A 135 23.25 40.02 18.76
CA LEU A 135 23.37 39.00 19.81
C LEU A 135 22.05 38.88 20.56
N VAL A 136 21.20 37.93 20.15
CA VAL A 136 19.88 37.68 20.77
C VAL A 136 20.04 37.01 22.11
N ALA A 137 19.39 37.56 23.12
CA ALA A 137 19.46 37.08 24.55
C ALA A 137 20.90 36.92 25.09
N GLY A 138 21.90 37.64 24.54
CA GLY A 138 23.29 37.53 24.95
C GLY A 138 23.99 36.21 24.59
N GLN A 139 23.40 35.36 23.77
CA GLN A 139 23.86 34.00 23.49
C GLN A 139 23.86 33.65 22.00
N TYR A 140 22.85 34.09 21.25
CA TYR A 140 22.62 33.63 19.86
C TYR A 140 23.05 34.73 18.88
N GLU A 141 24.18 34.55 18.21
CA GLU A 141 24.67 35.46 17.17
C GLU A 141 23.93 35.23 15.87
N VAL A 142 23.20 36.21 15.38
CA VAL A 142 22.47 36.18 14.12
C VAL A 142 23.46 36.27 12.94
N LEU A 143 23.33 35.32 12.01
CA LEU A 143 24.13 35.28 10.77
C LEU A 143 23.38 35.88 9.58
N GLY A 144 22.06 35.87 9.63
CA GLY A 144 21.19 36.46 8.62
C GLY A 144 19.82 35.81 8.59
N CYS A 145 18.95 36.38 7.76
CA CYS A 145 17.60 35.85 7.53
C CYS A 145 17.62 34.72 6.50
N ILE A 146 16.90 33.63 6.77
CA ILE A 146 16.79 32.46 5.88
C ILE A 146 15.41 32.33 5.24
N ALA A 147 14.36 32.87 5.88
CA ALA A 147 12.98 32.76 5.39
C ALA A 147 12.06 33.79 6.06
N TYR A 148 10.89 33.96 5.46
CA TYR A 148 9.75 34.64 6.06
C TYR A 148 8.54 33.69 6.09
N GLY A 149 7.98 33.44 7.27
CA GLY A 149 6.83 32.56 7.48
C GLY A 149 5.59 33.29 8.00
N GLY A 150 4.53 32.56 8.25
CA GLY A 150 3.25 33.11 8.76
C GLY A 150 3.35 33.80 10.13
N LEU A 151 4.34 33.41 10.94
CA LEU A 151 4.59 33.96 12.27
C LEU A 151 5.72 35.03 12.28
N GLY A 152 6.36 35.33 11.15
CA GLY A 152 7.41 36.31 11.06
C GLY A 152 8.68 35.81 10.38
N TRP A 153 9.77 36.54 10.65
CA TRP A 153 11.10 36.29 10.09
C TRP A 153 11.78 35.09 10.78
N ILE A 154 12.52 34.32 10.00
CA ILE A 154 13.29 33.15 10.43
C ILE A 154 14.77 33.44 10.17
N TYR A 155 15.60 33.34 11.20
CA TYR A 155 17.01 33.69 11.13
C TYR A 155 17.88 32.46 11.41
N LEU A 156 18.99 32.39 10.75
CA LEU A 156 20.10 31.49 11.07
C LEU A 156 20.96 32.16 12.13
N ALA A 157 21.33 31.42 13.17
CA ALA A 157 22.19 31.94 14.23
C ALA A 157 23.15 30.84 14.75
N LYS A 158 24.16 31.30 15.51
CA LYS A 158 25.06 30.43 16.26
C LYS A 158 24.81 30.54 17.74
N ASP A 159 24.79 29.41 18.43
CA ASP A 159 24.69 29.32 19.89
C ASP A 159 26.09 29.26 20.51
N HIS A 160 26.58 30.37 21.02
CA HIS A 160 27.90 30.47 21.62
C HIS A 160 28.07 29.66 22.89
N ASN A 161 26.99 29.38 23.61
CA ASN A 161 27.05 28.57 24.83
C ASN A 161 27.21 27.07 24.56
N VAL A 162 26.98 26.65 23.30
CA VAL A 162 27.06 25.22 22.88
C VAL A 162 27.96 25.10 21.63
N SER A 163 29.23 25.49 21.78
CA SER A 163 30.29 25.32 20.77
C SER A 163 29.89 25.82 19.36
N ASP A 164 29.32 27.01 19.27
CA ASP A 164 28.88 27.66 18.03
C ASP A 164 27.93 26.79 17.20
N ARG A 165 27.07 26.02 17.90
CA ARG A 165 26.10 25.19 17.23
C ARG A 165 25.14 26.03 16.39
N TRP A 166 24.87 25.57 15.16
CA TRP A 166 23.87 26.15 14.27
C TRP A 166 22.47 25.98 14.82
N VAL A 167 21.73 27.08 14.92
CA VAL A 167 20.34 27.13 15.36
C VAL A 167 19.51 28.03 14.46
N VAL A 168 18.20 27.87 14.51
CA VAL A 168 17.23 28.73 13.88
C VAL A 168 16.51 29.55 14.95
N LEU A 169 16.40 30.85 14.75
CA LEU A 169 15.55 31.74 15.55
C LEU A 169 14.29 32.05 14.74
N LYS A 170 13.14 31.59 15.21
CA LYS A 170 11.84 31.87 14.60
C LYS A 170 11.09 32.90 15.43
N GLY A 171 10.81 34.08 14.86
CA GLY A 171 10.04 35.12 15.53
C GLY A 171 8.62 34.64 15.88
N MET A 172 8.16 34.99 17.05
CA MET A 172 6.76 34.82 17.47
C MET A 172 5.97 36.07 17.08
N ILE A 173 4.65 35.93 16.94
CA ILE A 173 3.78 37.08 16.66
C ILE A 173 3.89 38.07 17.83
N ASP A 174 4.14 39.34 17.51
CA ASP A 174 4.14 40.44 18.47
C ASP A 174 2.71 40.65 19.01
N THR A 175 2.52 40.40 20.30
CA THR A 175 1.26 40.63 21.00
C THR A 175 1.17 42.03 21.59
N GLY A 176 2.20 42.86 21.39
CA GLY A 176 2.23 44.25 21.81
C GLY A 176 2.40 44.49 23.31
N ASP A 177 2.39 43.44 24.14
CA ASP A 177 2.52 43.51 25.61
C ASP A 177 3.43 42.42 26.15
N ALA A 178 4.40 42.80 26.97
CA ALA A 178 5.38 41.88 27.59
C ALA A 178 4.73 40.77 28.43
N THR A 179 3.60 41.05 29.05
CA THR A 179 2.85 40.09 29.89
C THR A 179 2.19 39.03 29.03
N SER A 180 1.57 39.43 27.92
CA SER A 180 0.95 38.53 26.94
C SER A 180 2.00 37.69 26.24
N MET A 181 3.21 38.22 25.98
CA MET A 181 4.32 37.48 25.40
C MET A 181 4.88 36.44 26.37
N ALA A 182 5.02 36.76 27.67
CA ALA A 182 5.46 35.80 28.68
C ALA A 182 4.47 34.65 28.84
N SER A 183 3.16 34.93 28.75
CA SER A 183 2.10 33.91 28.73
C SER A 183 2.22 33.01 27.51
N ALA A 184 2.35 33.59 26.31
CA ALA A 184 2.50 32.84 25.06
C ALA A 184 3.76 31.95 25.02
N VAL A 185 4.86 32.40 25.64
CA VAL A 185 6.08 31.58 25.81
C VAL A 185 5.83 30.43 26.77
N ASN A 186 5.16 30.68 27.90
CA ASN A 186 4.87 29.63 28.89
C ASN A 186 3.91 28.59 28.32
N GLU A 187 2.88 29.00 27.59
CA GLU A 187 1.95 28.08 26.91
C GLU A 187 2.66 27.12 25.94
N ARG A 188 3.76 27.54 25.33
CA ARG A 188 4.48 26.73 24.32
C ARG A 188 5.69 25.98 24.86
N ARG A 189 5.98 26.06 26.16
CA ARG A 189 7.08 25.32 26.78
C ARG A 189 6.97 23.81 26.61
N PHE A 190 5.76 23.27 26.55
CA PHE A 190 5.53 21.84 26.31
C PHE A 190 6.16 21.36 24.99
N LEU A 191 6.33 22.24 23.98
CA LEU A 191 6.97 21.90 22.73
C LEU A 191 8.46 21.53 22.88
N ALA A 192 9.11 21.98 23.96
CA ALA A 192 10.49 21.60 24.23
C ALA A 192 10.64 20.16 24.76
N GLU A 193 9.54 19.54 25.19
CA GLU A 193 9.50 18.16 25.64
C GLU A 193 9.34 17.16 24.51
N VAL A 194 9.06 17.64 23.28
CA VAL A 194 8.88 16.81 22.08
C VAL A 194 10.24 16.25 21.64
N GLU A 195 10.42 14.95 21.74
CA GLU A 195 11.62 14.24 21.29
C GLU A 195 11.26 13.10 20.31
N HIS A 196 11.41 13.39 19.02
CA HIS A 196 11.24 12.39 17.97
C HIS A 196 12.22 12.67 16.81
N PRO A 197 12.85 11.65 16.19
CA PRO A 197 13.87 11.86 15.15
C PRO A 197 13.33 12.63 13.92
N ASN A 198 12.04 12.47 13.60
CA ASN A 198 11.39 13.12 12.46
C ASN A 198 10.65 14.43 12.86
N VAL A 199 10.87 14.96 14.05
CA VAL A 199 10.35 16.27 14.47
C VAL A 199 11.52 17.18 14.80
N VAL A 200 11.44 18.46 14.41
CA VAL A 200 12.47 19.46 14.73
C VAL A 200 12.56 19.65 16.24
N LYS A 201 13.78 19.66 16.78
CA LYS A 201 14.00 19.84 18.20
C LYS A 201 13.97 21.33 18.56
N ILE A 202 13.17 21.69 19.56
CA ILE A 202 13.19 23.03 20.18
C ILE A 202 14.19 22.99 21.33
N TYR A 203 15.09 23.98 21.31
CA TYR A 203 16.14 24.10 22.33
C TYR A 203 15.79 25.11 23.41
N ASN A 204 15.14 26.23 23.05
CA ASN A 204 14.88 27.31 23.99
C ASN A 204 13.78 28.25 23.46
N PHE A 205 13.27 29.06 24.40
CA PHE A 205 12.43 30.23 24.12
C PHE A 205 13.10 31.43 24.71
N VAL A 206 13.38 32.46 23.91
CA VAL A 206 14.10 33.66 24.33
C VAL A 206 13.36 34.93 23.96
N GLN A 207 13.63 36.00 24.69
CA GLN A 207 13.11 37.32 24.43
C GLN A 207 14.27 38.28 24.09
N HIS A 208 14.02 39.18 23.14
CA HIS A 208 15.00 40.18 22.73
C HIS A 208 14.30 41.49 22.39
N PRO A 209 14.85 42.64 22.83
CA PRO A 209 14.29 43.97 22.45
C PRO A 209 14.36 44.17 20.96
N ASP A 210 13.28 44.67 20.36
CA ASP A 210 13.27 45.13 18.97
C ASP A 210 14.10 46.42 18.85
N PRO A 211 15.15 46.45 18.03
CA PRO A 211 16.03 47.61 17.92
C PRO A 211 15.31 48.86 17.39
N PHE A 212 14.16 48.75 16.73
CA PHE A 212 13.42 49.86 16.15
C PHE A 212 12.29 50.37 17.04
N SER A 213 11.54 49.49 17.65
CA SER A 213 10.38 49.89 18.46
C SER A 213 10.63 49.85 19.96
N GLY A 214 11.73 49.22 20.41
CA GLY A 214 11.98 48.97 21.83
C GLY A 214 11.06 47.95 22.45
N ALA A 215 10.08 47.38 21.71
CA ALA A 215 9.23 46.31 22.15
C ALA A 215 10.02 45.02 22.34
N THR A 216 9.56 44.15 23.23
CA THR A 216 10.19 42.84 23.44
C THR A 216 9.58 41.81 22.50
N ASN A 217 10.41 41.27 21.60
CA ASN A 217 10.00 40.19 20.70
C ASN A 217 10.42 38.81 21.27
N GLY A 218 9.54 37.82 21.12
CA GLY A 218 9.85 36.43 21.45
C GLY A 218 10.41 35.66 20.26
N TYR A 219 11.36 34.76 20.53
CA TYR A 219 11.94 33.86 19.53
C TYR A 219 11.97 32.44 20.05
N ILE A 220 11.57 31.52 19.16
CA ILE A 220 11.78 30.08 19.36
C ILE A 220 13.15 29.71 18.80
N VAL A 221 13.99 29.13 19.65
CA VAL A 221 15.32 28.61 19.25
C VAL A 221 15.19 27.12 18.97
N MET A 222 15.48 26.71 17.74
CA MET A 222 15.29 25.34 17.31
C MET A 222 16.46 24.81 16.47
N GLU A 223 16.46 23.51 16.25
CA GLU A 223 17.42 22.81 15.39
C GLU A 223 17.42 23.39 13.97
N TYR A 224 18.63 23.63 13.44
CA TYR A 224 18.78 23.88 12.00
C TYR A 224 18.70 22.55 11.24
N VAL A 225 17.77 22.42 10.32
CA VAL A 225 17.61 21.27 9.43
C VAL A 225 18.07 21.67 8.03
N GLY A 226 19.28 21.24 7.66
CA GLY A 226 19.84 21.50 6.33
C GLY A 226 19.26 20.52 5.31
N GLY A 227 18.50 21.02 4.34
CA GLY A 227 17.85 20.18 3.34
C GLY A 227 16.93 20.97 2.43
N GLN A 228 15.93 20.28 1.87
CA GLN A 228 14.89 20.91 1.04
C GLN A 228 13.51 20.49 1.52
N SER A 229 12.55 21.43 1.50
CA SER A 229 11.16 21.05 1.79
C SER A 229 10.59 20.17 0.67
N LEU A 230 9.59 19.33 1.01
CA LEU A 230 8.92 18.51 -0.01
C LEU A 230 8.31 19.36 -1.13
N ARG A 231 7.93 20.60 -0.82
CA ARG A 231 7.48 21.57 -1.83
C ARG A 231 8.61 21.97 -2.79
N GLN A 232 9.81 22.23 -2.26
CA GLN A 232 10.97 22.56 -3.09
C GLN A 232 11.39 21.37 -3.94
N LEU A 233 11.36 20.15 -3.40
CA LEU A 233 11.66 18.92 -4.13
C LEU A 233 10.66 18.70 -5.27
N ALA A 234 9.36 18.87 -5.03
CA ALA A 234 8.36 18.78 -6.08
C ALA A 234 8.59 19.82 -7.20
N LEU A 235 8.89 21.09 -6.84
CA LEU A 235 9.20 22.12 -7.81
C LEU A 235 10.50 21.87 -8.56
N GLN A 236 11.52 21.30 -7.92
CA GLN A 236 12.76 20.92 -8.57
C GLN A 236 12.52 19.78 -9.57
N HIS A 237 11.76 18.76 -9.17
CA HIS A 237 11.36 17.65 -10.05
C HIS A 237 10.65 18.17 -11.31
N HIS A 238 9.71 19.12 -11.19
CA HIS A 238 9.06 19.77 -12.35
C HIS A 238 10.06 20.45 -13.29
N LYS A 239 11.09 21.11 -12.75
CA LYS A 239 12.13 21.75 -13.56
C LYS A 239 13.01 20.72 -14.26
N ASP A 240 13.41 19.66 -13.56
CA ASP A 240 14.30 18.62 -14.09
C ASP A 240 13.64 17.82 -15.22
N VAL A 241 12.34 17.57 -15.10
CA VAL A 241 11.53 16.89 -16.12
C VAL A 241 11.06 17.83 -17.24
N GLY A 242 11.10 19.15 -17.01
CA GLY A 242 10.66 20.19 -17.97
C GLY A 242 9.15 20.33 -18.15
N ARG A 243 8.36 19.71 -17.25
CA ARG A 243 6.89 19.78 -17.21
C ARG A 243 6.37 19.66 -15.77
N ALA A 244 5.13 20.04 -15.55
CA ALA A 244 4.44 19.80 -14.27
C ALA A 244 4.19 18.29 -14.11
N GLU A 245 5.15 17.57 -13.55
CA GLU A 245 5.05 16.14 -13.26
C GLU A 245 5.11 15.93 -11.75
N PRO A 246 4.15 15.17 -11.16
CA PRO A 246 4.17 14.83 -9.73
C PRO A 246 5.41 14.00 -9.37
N LEU A 247 5.73 13.96 -8.08
CA LEU A 247 6.78 13.07 -7.58
C LEU A 247 6.39 11.59 -7.80
N PRO A 248 7.36 10.69 -8.02
CA PRO A 248 7.09 9.27 -8.17
C PRO A 248 6.28 8.72 -6.99
N ILE A 249 5.23 7.95 -7.27
CA ILE A 249 4.28 7.48 -6.26
C ILE A 249 4.94 6.71 -5.11
N GLY A 250 5.94 5.87 -5.42
CA GLY A 250 6.69 5.13 -4.40
C GLY A 250 7.42 6.06 -3.42
N GLN A 251 7.98 7.17 -3.92
CA GLN A 251 8.64 8.20 -3.11
C GLN A 251 7.62 8.94 -2.24
N VAL A 252 6.45 9.30 -2.78
CA VAL A 252 5.39 9.98 -2.03
C VAL A 252 4.87 9.11 -0.90
N ILE A 253 4.64 7.81 -1.16
CA ILE A 253 4.22 6.87 -0.12
C ILE A 253 5.32 6.71 0.94
N ALA A 254 6.60 6.64 0.54
CA ALA A 254 7.73 6.59 1.48
C ALA A 254 7.75 7.81 2.41
N TYR A 255 7.47 9.00 1.88
CA TYR A 255 7.33 10.20 2.71
C TYR A 255 6.17 10.08 3.71
N GLY A 256 5.03 9.54 3.29
CA GLY A 256 3.90 9.29 4.18
C GLY A 256 4.26 8.36 5.34
N LEU A 257 5.01 7.29 5.04
CA LEU A 257 5.45 6.31 6.03
C LEU A 257 6.47 6.87 7.05
N GLU A 258 7.15 7.96 6.75
CA GLU A 258 8.02 8.68 7.68
C GLU A 258 7.29 9.79 8.45
N ILE A 259 6.29 10.41 7.84
CA ILE A 259 5.47 11.45 8.47
C ILE A 259 4.54 10.85 9.53
N LEU A 260 3.87 9.74 9.21
CA LEU A 260 2.86 9.12 10.08
C LEU A 260 3.39 8.72 11.47
N PRO A 261 4.58 8.11 11.63
CA PRO A 261 5.14 7.85 12.97
C PRO A 261 5.40 9.12 13.78
N ALA A 262 5.84 10.22 13.14
CA ALA A 262 6.03 11.50 13.80
C ALA A 262 4.71 12.11 14.29
N MET A 263 3.68 12.05 13.46
CA MET A 263 2.33 12.46 13.83
C MET A 263 1.75 11.59 14.93
N GLY A 264 1.91 10.26 14.83
CA GLY A 264 1.47 9.30 15.84
C GLY A 264 2.15 9.51 17.20
N TYR A 265 3.44 9.87 17.19
CA TYR A 265 4.15 10.26 18.42
C TYR A 265 3.52 11.51 19.06
N LEU A 266 3.25 12.56 18.28
CA LEU A 266 2.59 13.76 18.80
C LEU A 266 1.21 13.41 19.39
N HIS A 267 0.43 12.59 18.70
CA HIS A 267 -0.87 12.12 19.19
C HIS A 267 -0.75 11.33 20.50
N SER A 268 0.30 10.52 20.69
CA SER A 268 0.54 9.73 21.90
C SER A 268 0.89 10.57 23.14
N VAL A 269 1.26 11.84 22.91
CA VAL A 269 1.52 12.83 23.99
C VAL A 269 0.47 13.95 24.00
N ASP A 270 -0.73 13.65 23.52
CA ASP A 270 -1.89 14.56 23.48
C ASP A 270 -1.65 15.87 22.73
N MET A 271 -0.88 15.81 21.63
CA MET A 271 -0.60 16.96 20.78
C MET A 271 -1.15 16.77 19.36
N LEU A 272 -1.61 17.86 18.76
CA LEU A 272 -2.09 17.97 17.38
C LEU A 272 -1.16 18.86 16.57
N TYR A 273 -0.80 18.43 15.35
CA TYR A 273 0.11 19.20 14.48
C TYR A 273 -0.58 20.35 13.75
N CYS A 274 -1.81 20.14 13.29
CA CYS A 274 -2.77 21.07 12.68
C CYS A 274 -2.42 21.62 11.29
N ASP A 275 -1.17 21.90 10.94
CA ASP A 275 -0.78 22.55 9.68
C ASP A 275 0.25 21.73 8.86
N LEU A 276 -0.02 20.44 8.68
CA LEU A 276 0.84 19.59 7.83
C LEU A 276 0.63 19.96 6.35
N LYS A 277 1.74 20.25 5.68
CA LYS A 277 1.83 20.54 4.25
C LYS A 277 3.25 20.31 3.74
N PRO A 278 3.47 20.20 2.42
CA PRO A 278 4.81 19.96 1.85
C PRO A 278 5.86 21.00 2.23
N ASP A 279 5.46 22.23 2.54
CA ASP A 279 6.37 23.29 2.98
C ASP A 279 6.94 23.06 4.38
N ASN A 280 6.20 22.36 5.25
CA ASN A 280 6.54 22.14 6.66
C ASN A 280 7.26 20.80 6.91
N VAL A 281 7.65 20.09 5.84
CA VAL A 281 8.43 18.85 5.91
C VAL A 281 9.70 19.01 5.11
N ILE A 282 10.87 18.84 5.75
CA ILE A 282 12.19 18.90 5.10
C ILE A 282 12.77 17.50 4.97
N GLN A 283 13.27 17.17 3.79
CA GLN A 283 14.18 16.04 3.59
C GLN A 283 15.63 16.53 3.71
N SER A 284 16.40 15.89 4.60
CA SER A 284 17.83 16.13 4.81
C SER A 284 18.55 14.78 4.81
N GLY A 285 19.39 14.56 3.82
CA GLY A 285 19.94 13.22 3.57
C GLY A 285 18.83 12.23 3.25
N GLU A 286 18.79 11.16 4.01
CA GLU A 286 17.75 10.11 3.96
C GLU A 286 16.68 10.25 5.06
N GLN A 287 16.58 11.40 5.73
CA GLN A 287 15.64 11.62 6.82
C GLN A 287 14.64 12.71 6.48
N LEU A 288 13.41 12.57 7.01
CA LEU A 288 12.41 13.63 7.00
C LEU A 288 12.29 14.26 8.40
N LYS A 289 12.05 15.57 8.43
CA LYS A 289 11.70 16.28 9.65
C LYS A 289 10.53 17.21 9.46
N LEU A 290 9.58 17.16 10.38
CA LEU A 290 8.55 18.17 10.55
C LEU A 290 9.19 19.40 11.20
N ILE A 291 9.09 20.58 10.57
CA ILE A 291 9.88 21.74 10.96
C ILE A 291 9.07 22.90 11.56
N ASP A 292 7.80 22.97 11.33
CA ASP A 292 6.97 24.06 11.83
C ASP A 292 6.00 23.59 12.94
N LEU A 293 6.37 23.83 14.19
CA LEU A 293 5.53 23.54 15.35
C LEU A 293 4.68 24.75 15.78
N GLY A 294 4.60 25.79 14.95
CA GLY A 294 3.87 27.02 15.30
C GLY A 294 2.36 26.87 15.43
N ALA A 295 1.79 25.84 14.77
CA ALA A 295 0.36 25.50 14.86
C ALA A 295 0.07 24.34 15.81
N VAL A 296 1.13 23.71 16.38
CA VAL A 296 0.96 22.58 17.32
C VAL A 296 0.25 23.04 18.58
N ARG A 297 -0.70 22.23 19.02
CA ARG A 297 -1.51 22.50 20.19
C ARG A 297 -1.78 21.22 20.97
N ARG A 298 -2.17 21.35 22.24
CA ARG A 298 -2.67 20.22 23.03
C ARG A 298 -4.10 19.87 22.61
N THR A 299 -4.50 18.65 22.81
CA THR A 299 -5.87 18.18 22.53
C THR A 299 -6.94 18.87 23.37
N ASP A 300 -6.58 19.37 24.56
CA ASP A 300 -7.43 20.08 25.51
C ASP A 300 -7.39 21.63 25.35
N ASP A 301 -6.67 22.14 24.37
CA ASP A 301 -6.59 23.59 24.08
C ASP A 301 -7.70 24.01 23.13
N TYR A 302 -8.76 24.61 23.69
CA TYR A 302 -9.90 25.17 22.93
C TYR A 302 -9.85 26.69 22.79
N GLU A 303 -8.90 27.37 23.44
CA GLU A 303 -8.87 28.83 23.56
C GLU A 303 -7.90 29.46 22.52
N SER A 304 -6.81 28.80 22.22
CA SER A 304 -5.80 29.32 21.28
C SER A 304 -6.35 29.44 19.86
N PRO A 305 -5.96 30.45 19.08
CA PRO A 305 -6.39 30.60 17.70
C PRO A 305 -5.91 29.42 16.85
N LEU A 306 -6.82 28.96 15.97
CA LEU A 306 -6.53 27.89 15.01
C LEU A 306 -5.78 28.44 13.80
N PHE A 307 -4.60 27.93 13.53
CA PHE A 307 -3.83 28.20 12.33
C PHE A 307 -3.90 27.01 11.38
N PHE A 308 -4.33 27.23 10.15
CA PHE A 308 -4.42 26.19 9.13
C PHE A 308 -4.24 26.76 7.72
N THR A 309 -3.86 25.91 6.78
CA THR A 309 -3.65 26.28 5.39
C THR A 309 -4.81 25.79 4.51
N ALA A 310 -5.40 26.71 3.73
CA ALA A 310 -6.48 26.39 2.80
C ALA A 310 -6.05 25.28 1.81
N GLY A 311 -6.95 24.29 1.60
CA GLY A 311 -6.69 23.14 0.73
C GLY A 311 -6.08 21.94 1.45
N TYR A 312 -5.53 22.13 2.65
CA TYR A 312 -5.03 21.05 3.52
C TYR A 312 -5.94 20.80 4.72
N ALA A 313 -6.60 21.82 5.22
CA ALA A 313 -7.43 21.79 6.41
C ALA A 313 -8.70 20.94 6.22
N ALA A 314 -9.03 20.17 7.25
CA ALA A 314 -10.25 19.36 7.31
C ALA A 314 -11.51 20.24 7.33
N PRO A 315 -12.62 19.81 6.72
CA PRO A 315 -13.83 20.63 6.58
C PRO A 315 -14.52 20.96 7.91
N GLU A 316 -14.39 20.09 8.92
CA GLU A 316 -14.96 20.28 10.26
C GLU A 316 -14.17 21.25 11.13
N LEU A 317 -12.89 21.48 10.83
CA LEU A 317 -11.95 22.23 11.67
C LEU A 317 -12.50 23.59 12.16
N PRO A 318 -13.17 24.42 11.33
CA PRO A 318 -13.70 25.72 11.77
C PRO A 318 -14.86 25.63 12.78
N ARG A 319 -15.53 24.47 12.89
CA ARG A 319 -16.72 24.28 13.74
C ARG A 319 -16.46 23.42 14.96
N GLU A 320 -15.66 22.38 14.79
CA GLU A 320 -15.43 21.32 15.80
C GLU A 320 -14.05 21.42 16.43
N GLY A 321 -13.15 22.25 15.87
CA GLY A 321 -11.77 22.36 16.33
C GLY A 321 -10.86 21.27 15.75
N ALA A 322 -9.62 21.26 16.24
CA ALA A 322 -8.61 20.30 15.81
C ALA A 322 -8.78 18.95 16.53
N SER A 323 -8.48 17.87 15.85
CA SER A 323 -8.56 16.49 16.35
C SER A 323 -7.53 15.59 15.67
N PHE A 324 -7.28 14.38 16.20
CA PHE A 324 -6.45 13.38 15.54
C PHE A 324 -6.94 13.09 14.10
N ALA A 325 -8.26 13.02 13.92
CA ALA A 325 -8.86 12.82 12.60
C ALA A 325 -8.60 14.01 11.65
N SER A 326 -8.54 15.26 12.15
CA SER A 326 -8.18 16.41 11.32
C SER A 326 -6.72 16.38 10.88
N ASP A 327 -5.80 15.87 11.71
CA ASP A 327 -4.41 15.66 11.35
C ASP A 327 -4.25 14.57 10.28
N ILE A 328 -4.93 13.44 10.41
CA ILE A 328 -5.01 12.38 9.39
C ILE A 328 -5.45 12.96 8.02
N TYR A 329 -6.46 13.85 8.05
CA TYR A 329 -6.92 14.53 6.84
C TYR A 329 -5.79 15.35 6.18
N THR A 330 -5.00 16.10 6.97
CA THR A 330 -3.88 16.89 6.42
C THR A 330 -2.80 16.02 5.81
N VAL A 331 -2.53 14.83 6.39
CA VAL A 331 -1.61 13.83 5.79
C VAL A 331 -2.15 13.39 4.43
N GLY A 332 -3.41 12.98 4.35
CA GLY A 332 -4.04 12.56 3.09
C GLY A 332 -3.96 13.64 2.00
N ARG A 333 -4.25 14.91 2.36
CA ARG A 333 -4.14 16.06 1.44
C ARG A 333 -2.71 16.32 0.99
N THR A 334 -1.75 16.22 1.90
CA THR A 334 -0.32 16.40 1.61
C THR A 334 0.16 15.35 0.60
N LEU A 335 -0.18 14.07 0.82
CA LEU A 335 0.17 13.00 -0.10
C LEU A 335 -0.50 13.19 -1.48
N ALA A 336 -1.76 13.61 -1.52
CA ALA A 336 -2.45 13.91 -2.78
C ALA A 336 -1.75 15.03 -3.57
N VAL A 337 -1.39 16.14 -2.91
CA VAL A 337 -0.71 17.27 -3.57
C VAL A 337 0.67 16.90 -4.12
N LEU A 338 1.36 15.95 -3.49
CA LEU A 338 2.68 15.48 -3.94
C LEU A 338 2.59 14.44 -5.08
N SER A 339 1.49 13.68 -5.16
CA SER A 339 1.36 12.53 -6.06
C SER A 339 0.65 12.80 -7.38
N ILE A 340 -0.11 13.90 -7.49
CA ILE A 340 -0.83 14.26 -8.71
C ILE A 340 -0.66 15.74 -9.04
N GLU A 341 -0.92 16.12 -10.31
CA GLU A 341 -1.05 17.52 -10.70
C GLU A 341 -2.40 18.06 -10.17
N PHE A 342 -2.43 18.40 -8.86
CA PHE A 342 -3.66 18.72 -8.15
C PHE A 342 -4.09 20.18 -8.35
N ALA A 343 -4.43 20.53 -9.59
CA ALA A 343 -4.99 21.86 -9.89
C ALA A 343 -6.34 22.06 -9.16
N GLY A 344 -6.49 23.22 -8.53
CA GLY A 344 -7.75 23.61 -7.85
C GLY A 344 -7.97 22.95 -6.48
N TYR A 345 -6.94 22.40 -5.83
CA TYR A 345 -7.05 21.82 -4.48
C TYR A 345 -7.43 22.84 -3.39
N THR A 346 -7.23 24.15 -3.63
CA THR A 346 -7.66 25.24 -2.74
C THR A 346 -9.05 25.80 -3.08
N SER A 347 -9.65 25.38 -4.20
CA SER A 347 -10.92 25.90 -4.72
C SER A 347 -11.92 24.80 -5.05
N ARG A 348 -11.96 24.30 -6.30
CA ARG A 348 -12.91 23.27 -6.76
C ARG A 348 -12.81 21.97 -5.94
N PHE A 349 -11.60 21.54 -5.62
CA PHE A 349 -11.31 20.31 -4.88
C PHE A 349 -10.90 20.61 -3.43
N LYS A 350 -11.40 21.68 -2.83
CA LYS A 350 -11.01 22.10 -1.48
C LYS A 350 -11.19 20.98 -0.43
N HIS A 351 -12.24 20.18 -0.56
CA HIS A 351 -12.58 19.10 0.36
C HIS A 351 -12.84 17.76 -0.33
N THR A 352 -12.46 17.63 -1.60
CA THR A 352 -12.64 16.41 -2.39
C THR A 352 -11.36 16.05 -3.13
N LEU A 353 -11.31 14.87 -3.71
CA LEU A 353 -10.27 14.42 -4.63
C LEU A 353 -10.85 14.28 -6.04
N PRO A 354 -10.05 14.43 -7.12
CA PRO A 354 -10.46 13.97 -8.44
C PRO A 354 -10.72 12.46 -8.44
N GLY A 355 -11.65 12.00 -9.26
CA GLY A 355 -11.93 10.56 -9.39
C GLY A 355 -10.93 9.82 -10.28
N PRO A 356 -10.93 8.48 -10.25
CA PRO A 356 -10.11 7.66 -11.16
C PRO A 356 -10.45 7.83 -12.64
N ASP A 357 -11.63 8.35 -12.96
CA ASP A 357 -12.07 8.73 -14.30
C ASP A 357 -11.35 9.95 -14.86
N VAL A 358 -10.81 10.80 -14.00
CA VAL A 358 -10.11 12.05 -14.34
C VAL A 358 -8.61 11.94 -14.09
N GLU A 359 -8.19 11.22 -13.04
CA GLU A 359 -6.81 11.12 -12.62
C GLU A 359 -6.23 9.72 -12.95
N PRO A 360 -5.35 9.59 -13.95
CA PRO A 360 -4.81 8.30 -14.38
C PRO A 360 -4.04 7.55 -13.28
N LEU A 361 -3.35 8.25 -12.39
CA LEU A 361 -2.66 7.61 -11.26
C LEU A 361 -3.64 6.83 -10.38
N PHE A 362 -4.82 7.40 -10.13
CA PHE A 362 -5.85 6.78 -9.29
C PHE A 362 -6.56 5.61 -10.00
N ALA A 363 -6.66 5.66 -11.33
CA ALA A 363 -7.13 4.54 -12.13
C ALA A 363 -6.13 3.36 -12.08
N LEU A 364 -4.83 3.67 -12.10
CA LEU A 364 -3.76 2.66 -12.07
C LEU A 364 -3.57 2.07 -10.67
N PHE A 365 -3.51 2.92 -9.64
CA PHE A 365 -3.28 2.54 -8.24
C PHE A 365 -4.54 2.76 -7.39
N GLY A 366 -5.59 1.97 -7.66
CA GLY A 366 -6.88 2.09 -6.98
C GLY A 366 -6.80 1.94 -5.45
N SER A 367 -5.85 1.13 -4.93
CA SER A 367 -5.61 1.00 -3.49
C SER A 367 -5.10 2.32 -2.88
N TYR A 368 -4.21 3.02 -3.57
CA TYR A 368 -3.73 4.32 -3.13
C TYR A 368 -4.84 5.37 -3.10
N TYR A 369 -5.65 5.41 -4.16
CA TYR A 369 -6.82 6.29 -4.19
C TYR A 369 -7.77 6.05 -3.01
N ARG A 370 -8.03 4.78 -2.64
CA ARG A 370 -8.88 4.43 -1.49
C ARG A 370 -8.26 4.86 -0.16
N VAL A 371 -6.94 4.75 0.01
CA VAL A 371 -6.25 5.33 1.19
C VAL A 371 -6.49 6.82 1.29
N LEU A 372 -6.25 7.56 0.21
CA LEU A 372 -6.45 9.00 0.19
C LEU A 372 -7.93 9.37 0.42
N LYS A 373 -8.87 8.65 -0.23
CA LYS A 373 -10.32 8.84 -0.06
C LYS A 373 -10.76 8.64 1.39
N ARG A 374 -10.25 7.59 2.07
CA ARG A 374 -10.54 7.33 3.48
C ARG A 374 -9.90 8.40 4.37
N ALA A 375 -8.63 8.73 4.18
CA ALA A 375 -7.94 9.75 4.96
C ALA A 375 -8.59 11.14 4.85
N THR A 376 -9.13 11.47 3.66
CA THR A 376 -9.76 12.77 3.38
C THR A 376 -11.29 12.72 3.41
N HIS A 377 -11.89 11.72 4.08
CA HIS A 377 -13.34 11.63 4.19
C HIS A 377 -13.91 12.86 4.93
N THR A 378 -15.06 13.35 4.49
CA THR A 378 -15.70 14.54 5.08
C THR A 378 -16.15 14.32 6.53
N GLU A 379 -16.60 13.10 6.87
CA GLU A 379 -16.95 12.69 8.22
C GLU A 379 -15.69 12.17 8.95
N PRO A 380 -15.26 12.79 10.07
CA PRO A 380 -14.05 12.40 10.79
C PRO A 380 -14.04 10.93 11.25
N ALA A 381 -15.16 10.41 11.72
CA ALA A 381 -15.32 9.04 12.20
C ALA A 381 -15.11 7.96 11.11
N LYS A 382 -15.14 8.31 9.82
CA LYS A 382 -14.90 7.37 8.71
C LYS A 382 -13.44 7.38 8.25
N ARG A 383 -12.58 8.24 8.80
CA ARG A 383 -11.15 8.27 8.53
C ARG A 383 -10.43 7.13 9.25
N PHE A 384 -9.13 7.04 9.10
CA PHE A 384 -8.31 6.16 9.92
C PHE A 384 -8.38 6.57 11.39
N ALA A 385 -8.47 5.59 12.28
CA ALA A 385 -8.55 5.86 13.72
C ALA A 385 -7.20 6.32 14.30
N SER A 386 -6.09 5.95 13.66
CA SER A 386 -4.74 6.33 14.08
C SER A 386 -3.78 6.49 12.91
N CYS A 387 -2.66 7.15 13.17
CA CYS A 387 -1.55 7.24 12.22
C CYS A 387 -0.92 5.86 11.93
N GLU A 388 -0.91 4.96 12.90
CA GLU A 388 -0.41 3.59 12.75
C GLU A 388 -1.29 2.78 11.79
N GLU A 389 -2.61 2.83 11.95
CA GLU A 389 -3.55 2.19 11.03
C GLU A 389 -3.34 2.69 9.59
N MET A 390 -3.22 4.01 9.40
CA MET A 390 -2.97 4.58 8.07
C MET A 390 -1.61 4.13 7.51
N ALA A 391 -0.57 4.05 8.33
CA ALA A 391 0.77 3.62 7.93
C ALA A 391 0.78 2.14 7.51
N ASP A 392 0.06 1.28 8.21
CA ASP A 392 -0.10 -0.13 7.86
C ASP A 392 -0.74 -0.29 6.48
N GLN A 393 -1.82 0.46 6.22
CA GLN A 393 -2.49 0.43 4.93
C GLN A 393 -1.60 1.00 3.80
N LEU A 394 -0.89 2.09 4.04
CA LEU A 394 0.09 2.63 3.09
C LEU A 394 1.24 1.66 2.82
N THR A 395 1.68 0.91 3.81
CA THR A 395 2.74 -0.11 3.64
C THR A 395 2.28 -1.22 2.69
N GLY A 396 1.03 -1.69 2.82
CA GLY A 396 0.44 -2.65 1.89
C GLY A 396 0.37 -2.10 0.47
N VAL A 397 -0.11 -0.86 0.32
CA VAL A 397 -0.17 -0.17 -0.99
C VAL A 397 1.23 0.04 -1.59
N LEU A 398 2.25 0.37 -0.79
CA LEU A 398 3.62 0.50 -1.28
C LEU A 398 4.12 -0.82 -1.89
N ARG A 399 3.84 -1.94 -1.25
CA ARG A 399 4.20 -3.28 -1.78
C ARG A 399 3.53 -3.54 -3.13
N GLU A 400 2.25 -3.19 -3.29
CA GLU A 400 1.55 -3.29 -4.58
C GLU A 400 2.21 -2.44 -5.65
N VAL A 401 2.46 -1.16 -5.35
CA VAL A 401 3.09 -0.22 -6.28
C VAL A 401 4.44 -0.74 -6.75
N ILE A 402 5.29 -1.22 -5.83
CA ILE A 402 6.61 -1.75 -6.17
C ILE A 402 6.50 -3.06 -6.97
N ALA A 403 5.60 -3.97 -6.57
CA ALA A 403 5.42 -5.24 -7.26
C ALA A 403 4.93 -5.04 -8.70
N LEU A 404 3.99 -4.13 -8.91
CA LEU A 404 3.51 -3.76 -10.25
C LEU A 404 4.61 -3.13 -11.10
N GLY A 405 5.43 -2.26 -10.53
CA GLY A 405 6.47 -1.54 -11.26
C GLY A 405 7.71 -2.35 -11.57
N THR A 406 8.11 -3.22 -10.65
CA THR A 406 9.33 -4.02 -10.81
C THR A 406 9.08 -5.42 -11.37
N GLY A 407 7.80 -5.87 -11.40
CA GLY A 407 7.45 -7.25 -11.73
C GLY A 407 7.90 -8.28 -10.67
N LYS A 408 8.48 -7.83 -9.56
CA LYS A 408 8.98 -8.70 -8.49
C LYS A 408 8.00 -8.68 -7.31
N PRO A 409 7.52 -9.83 -6.82
CA PRO A 409 6.62 -9.89 -5.67
C PRO A 409 7.21 -9.19 -4.44
N ARG A 410 6.34 -8.58 -3.64
CA ARG A 410 6.69 -7.93 -2.38
C ARG A 410 5.75 -8.42 -1.26
N PRO A 411 5.88 -9.69 -0.86
CA PRO A 411 5.04 -10.27 0.16
C PRO A 411 5.18 -9.55 1.50
N GLY A 412 4.16 -9.63 2.32
CA GLY A 412 4.20 -9.07 3.67
C GLY A 412 3.11 -9.68 4.54
N MET A 413 3.37 -9.72 5.83
CA MET A 413 2.35 -10.14 6.78
C MET A 413 1.24 -9.09 6.83
N SER A 414 0.00 -9.57 6.78
CA SER A 414 -1.18 -8.75 7.04
C SER A 414 -1.27 -8.40 8.52
N THR A 415 -1.69 -7.19 8.82
CA THR A 415 -2.00 -6.74 10.20
C THR A 415 -3.47 -6.91 10.53
N ALA A 416 -4.31 -7.16 9.52
CA ALA A 416 -5.77 -7.25 9.65
C ALA A 416 -6.34 -8.65 9.38
N PHE A 417 -5.66 -9.50 8.60
CA PHE A 417 -6.16 -10.82 8.19
C PHE A 417 -5.18 -11.95 8.49
N SER A 418 -5.71 -13.15 8.68
CA SER A 418 -4.93 -14.38 8.69
C SER A 418 -4.33 -14.65 7.30
N VAL A 419 -3.26 -15.48 7.27
CA VAL A 419 -2.71 -15.96 5.99
C VAL A 419 -3.69 -16.91 5.30
N GLU A 420 -3.58 -17.06 3.98
CA GLU A 420 -4.29 -18.09 3.23
C GLU A 420 -3.76 -19.48 3.63
N THR A 421 -4.49 -20.18 4.49
CA THR A 421 -4.10 -21.51 4.97
C THR A 421 -4.54 -22.65 4.05
N ARG A 422 -5.59 -22.45 3.29
CA ARG A 422 -6.11 -23.35 2.25
C ARG A 422 -6.43 -22.54 1.00
N SER A 423 -6.25 -23.15 -0.17
CA SER A 423 -6.53 -22.50 -1.46
C SER A 423 -7.76 -23.11 -2.11
N PHE A 424 -8.61 -22.27 -2.69
CA PHE A 424 -9.81 -22.69 -3.42
C PHE A 424 -9.55 -22.75 -4.93
N GLY A 425 -10.36 -23.56 -5.62
CA GLY A 425 -10.27 -23.71 -7.08
C GLY A 425 -9.01 -24.38 -7.57
N VAL A 426 -8.28 -25.08 -6.71
CA VAL A 426 -7.05 -25.84 -7.04
C VAL A 426 -7.34 -27.29 -7.41
N ALA A 427 -8.58 -27.74 -7.25
CA ALA A 427 -8.98 -29.09 -7.61
C ALA A 427 -8.89 -29.28 -9.13
N LEU A 428 -8.26 -30.39 -9.52
CA LEU A 428 -8.20 -30.82 -10.91
C LEU A 428 -9.41 -31.69 -11.18
N THR A 429 -10.14 -31.41 -12.28
CA THR A 429 -11.27 -32.27 -12.70
C THR A 429 -10.82 -33.68 -13.02
N ALA A 430 -11.69 -34.64 -12.77
CA ALA A 430 -11.55 -36.01 -13.25
C ALA A 430 -11.63 -36.03 -14.79
N GLU A 431 -11.26 -37.16 -15.36
CA GLU A 431 -11.09 -37.44 -16.81
C GLU A 431 -11.83 -36.55 -17.82
N GLY A 432 -11.08 -35.89 -18.70
CA GLY A 432 -11.58 -35.38 -20.00
C GLY A 432 -12.13 -33.97 -20.04
N GLU A 433 -12.34 -33.31 -18.91
CA GLU A 433 -12.82 -31.93 -18.85
C GLU A 433 -11.71 -30.89 -18.66
N MET A 434 -12.01 -29.65 -19.06
CA MET A 434 -11.07 -28.54 -18.98
C MET A 434 -10.53 -28.31 -17.56
N ALA A 435 -9.27 -28.01 -17.49
CA ALA A 435 -8.38 -28.19 -16.36
C ALA A 435 -8.75 -27.53 -15.01
N LEU A 436 -9.64 -26.51 -14.99
CA LEU A 436 -9.87 -25.67 -13.83
C LEU A 436 -11.37 -25.36 -13.64
N PRO A 437 -12.07 -26.08 -12.75
CA PRO A 437 -13.48 -25.78 -12.47
C PRO A 437 -13.61 -24.48 -11.66
N VAL A 438 -14.73 -23.79 -11.84
CA VAL A 438 -15.12 -22.69 -10.96
C VAL A 438 -15.45 -23.28 -9.59
N PRO A 439 -14.83 -22.81 -8.48
CA PRO A 439 -15.05 -23.37 -7.16
C PRO A 439 -16.44 -23.05 -6.63
N ASP A 440 -16.96 -23.92 -5.75
CA ASP A 440 -18.26 -23.69 -5.12
C ASP A 440 -18.21 -22.44 -4.20
N PRO A 441 -19.17 -21.51 -4.30
CA PRO A 441 -19.20 -20.32 -3.45
C PRO A 441 -19.19 -20.61 -1.95
N GLN A 442 -19.76 -21.71 -1.50
CA GLN A 442 -19.72 -22.12 -0.09
C GLN A 442 -18.30 -22.54 0.32
N GLU A 443 -17.60 -23.28 -0.55
CA GLU A 443 -16.19 -23.63 -0.34
C GLU A 443 -15.31 -22.37 -0.25
N ILE A 444 -15.52 -21.41 -1.15
CA ILE A 444 -14.80 -20.12 -1.14
C ILE A 444 -15.01 -19.41 0.20
N ALA A 445 -16.26 -19.27 0.65
CA ALA A 445 -16.60 -18.60 1.91
C ALA A 445 -15.97 -19.30 3.13
N ALA A 446 -15.77 -20.63 3.06
CA ALA A 446 -15.10 -21.38 4.10
C ALA A 446 -13.57 -21.24 4.11
N ILE A 447 -12.96 -20.88 2.97
CA ILE A 447 -11.50 -20.86 2.79
C ILE A 447 -10.91 -19.44 2.86
N LEU A 448 -11.64 -18.40 2.46
CA LEU A 448 -11.15 -17.01 2.47
C LEU A 448 -10.54 -16.65 3.84
N PRO A 449 -9.42 -15.87 3.86
CA PRO A 449 -8.77 -15.42 5.07
C PRO A 449 -9.74 -14.76 6.04
N LEU A 450 -9.52 -14.93 7.34
CA LEU A 450 -10.37 -14.34 8.37
C LEU A 450 -9.71 -13.11 8.97
N PRO A 451 -10.49 -12.11 9.39
CA PRO A 451 -9.99 -11.04 10.22
C PRO A 451 -9.27 -11.58 11.46
N LEU A 452 -8.15 -10.97 11.82
CA LEU A 452 -7.46 -11.26 13.07
C LEU A 452 -8.35 -10.83 14.24
N VAL A 453 -8.25 -11.59 15.34
CA VAL A 453 -8.99 -11.28 16.58
C VAL A 453 -8.47 -9.99 17.17
N ASP A 454 -9.35 -9.07 17.50
CA ASP A 454 -9.00 -7.88 18.23
C ASP A 454 -8.53 -8.27 19.65
N THR A 455 -7.26 -8.03 19.93
CA THR A 455 -6.65 -8.38 21.21
C THR A 455 -7.18 -7.54 22.37
N SER A 456 -7.84 -6.41 22.09
CA SER A 456 -8.51 -5.57 23.08
C SER A 456 -9.91 -6.04 23.43
N ASP A 457 -10.50 -6.98 22.65
CA ASP A 457 -11.79 -7.58 22.96
C ASP A 457 -11.68 -8.38 24.28
N HIS A 458 -12.61 -8.13 25.17
CA HIS A 458 -12.60 -8.76 26.51
C HIS A 458 -12.73 -10.28 26.50
N ALA A 459 -13.22 -10.89 25.40
CA ALA A 459 -13.26 -12.33 25.21
C ALA A 459 -12.03 -12.91 24.48
N ALA A 460 -11.07 -12.09 24.06
CA ALA A 460 -9.92 -12.53 23.26
C ALA A 460 -9.13 -13.67 23.92
N ALA A 461 -8.89 -13.59 25.24
CA ALA A 461 -8.19 -14.63 26.00
C ALA A 461 -8.99 -15.96 26.04
N ALA A 462 -10.31 -15.90 26.22
CA ALA A 462 -11.19 -17.07 26.18
C ALA A 462 -11.21 -17.69 24.80
N LEU A 463 -11.30 -16.88 23.74
CA LEU A 463 -11.26 -17.35 22.34
C LEU A 463 -9.94 -18.05 21.99
N ALA A 464 -8.81 -17.57 22.52
CA ALA A 464 -7.51 -18.19 22.31
C ALA A 464 -7.39 -19.58 22.97
N SER A 465 -8.21 -19.89 23.97
CA SER A 465 -8.23 -21.19 24.66
C SER A 465 -9.10 -22.24 23.96
N ILE A 466 -9.95 -21.84 23.01
CA ILE A 466 -10.82 -22.77 22.28
C ILE A 466 -10.00 -23.54 21.24
N THR A 467 -9.92 -24.85 21.41
CA THR A 467 -9.19 -25.79 20.52
C THR A 467 -10.09 -26.58 19.59
N ALA A 468 -11.43 -26.44 19.73
CA ALA A 468 -12.39 -27.14 18.87
C ALA A 468 -12.19 -26.67 17.39
N THR A 469 -12.08 -27.67 16.50
CA THR A 469 -11.92 -27.43 15.04
C THR A 469 -13.17 -27.83 14.26
N GLU A 470 -13.94 -28.79 14.78
CA GLU A 470 -15.18 -29.19 14.14
C GLU A 470 -16.28 -28.14 14.35
N PRO A 471 -16.98 -27.71 13.30
CA PRO A 471 -17.91 -26.58 13.37
C PRO A 471 -18.99 -26.73 14.43
N ALA A 472 -19.50 -27.97 14.69
CA ALA A 472 -20.51 -28.22 15.70
C ALA A 472 -19.98 -28.03 17.12
N GLU A 473 -18.78 -28.56 17.39
CA GLU A 473 -18.10 -28.41 18.69
C GLU A 473 -17.69 -26.95 18.93
N LEU A 474 -17.20 -26.28 17.89
CA LEU A 474 -16.85 -24.88 17.95
C LEU A 474 -18.06 -23.99 18.28
N VAL A 475 -19.22 -24.23 17.66
CA VAL A 475 -20.46 -23.51 18.00
C VAL A 475 -20.86 -23.77 19.45
N ALA A 476 -20.78 -25.02 19.95
CA ALA A 476 -21.11 -25.33 21.34
C ALA A 476 -20.16 -24.59 22.30
N ALA A 477 -18.86 -24.62 22.04
CA ALA A 477 -17.84 -23.92 22.86
C ALA A 477 -18.03 -22.41 22.87
N LEU A 478 -18.28 -21.81 21.71
CA LEU A 478 -18.50 -20.35 21.58
C LEU A 478 -19.83 -19.92 22.24
N THR A 479 -20.90 -20.74 22.15
CA THR A 479 -22.17 -20.46 22.79
C THR A 479 -22.10 -20.57 24.32
N ALA A 480 -21.19 -21.40 24.83
CA ALA A 480 -20.90 -21.53 26.25
C ALA A 480 -19.89 -20.49 26.76
N ALA A 481 -19.36 -19.63 25.90
CA ALA A 481 -18.42 -18.60 26.31
C ALA A 481 -19.01 -17.68 27.40
N PRO A 482 -18.24 -17.35 28.45
CA PRO A 482 -18.75 -16.63 29.62
C PRO A 482 -19.15 -15.19 29.33
N GLN A 483 -18.70 -14.64 28.22
CA GLN A 483 -18.92 -13.23 27.84
C GLN A 483 -19.34 -13.15 26.38
N ASP A 484 -20.35 -12.33 26.11
CA ASP A 484 -20.78 -12.00 24.75
C ASP A 484 -19.93 -10.82 24.24
N SER A 485 -19.33 -10.97 23.08
CA SER A 485 -18.49 -9.95 22.47
C SER A 485 -18.60 -9.94 20.95
N VAL A 486 -18.06 -8.90 20.32
CA VAL A 486 -18.00 -8.81 18.85
C VAL A 486 -17.24 -10.02 18.29
N GLU A 487 -16.10 -10.35 18.86
CA GLU A 487 -15.24 -11.45 18.39
C GLU A 487 -15.91 -12.82 18.54
N VAL A 488 -16.60 -13.07 19.65
CA VAL A 488 -17.37 -14.32 19.85
C VAL A 488 -18.45 -14.45 18.78
N ARG A 489 -19.21 -13.38 18.52
CA ARG A 489 -20.27 -13.38 17.50
C ARG A 489 -19.73 -13.57 16.09
N LEU A 490 -18.65 -12.89 15.74
CA LEU A 490 -18.04 -13.05 14.41
C LEU A 490 -17.47 -14.47 14.19
N ARG A 491 -16.89 -15.09 15.22
CA ARG A 491 -16.50 -16.52 15.17
C ARG A 491 -17.69 -17.46 15.03
N LEU A 492 -18.79 -17.18 15.73
CA LEU A 492 -20.04 -17.94 15.57
C LEU A 492 -20.58 -17.84 14.13
N VAL A 493 -20.54 -16.62 13.52
CA VAL A 493 -20.92 -16.44 12.10
C VAL A 493 -20.13 -17.42 11.22
N LYS A 494 -18.81 -17.47 11.39
CA LYS A 494 -17.94 -18.35 10.58
C LYS A 494 -18.30 -19.82 10.76
N ALA A 495 -18.43 -20.29 12.00
CA ALA A 495 -18.79 -21.67 12.31
C ALA A 495 -20.17 -22.06 11.74
N ARG A 496 -21.15 -21.13 11.76
CA ARG A 496 -22.47 -21.34 11.17
C ARG A 496 -22.43 -21.42 9.64
N ILE A 497 -21.58 -20.61 8.98
CA ILE A 497 -21.34 -20.71 7.53
C ILE A 497 -20.79 -22.09 7.18
N GLU A 498 -19.82 -22.60 7.94
CA GLU A 498 -19.24 -23.94 7.73
C GLU A 498 -20.23 -25.07 7.95
N GLN A 499 -21.21 -24.89 8.86
CA GLN A 499 -22.34 -25.81 9.03
C GLN A 499 -23.39 -25.73 7.92
N GLY A 500 -23.35 -24.70 7.06
CA GLY A 500 -24.38 -24.40 6.08
C GLY A 500 -25.64 -23.73 6.66
N ASP A 501 -25.64 -23.33 7.94
CA ASP A 501 -26.77 -22.63 8.58
C ASP A 501 -26.66 -21.12 8.41
N LEU A 502 -26.95 -20.66 7.20
CA LEU A 502 -26.84 -19.23 6.83
C LEU A 502 -27.86 -18.34 7.56
N ARG A 503 -28.98 -18.93 8.02
CA ARG A 503 -29.97 -18.20 8.81
C ARG A 503 -29.43 -17.87 10.20
N ALA A 504 -28.85 -18.85 10.87
CA ALA A 504 -28.19 -18.62 12.16
C ALA A 504 -26.98 -17.70 12.00
N ALA A 505 -26.16 -17.88 10.96
CA ALA A 505 -25.04 -16.98 10.65
C ALA A 505 -25.48 -15.51 10.54
N SER A 506 -26.58 -15.23 9.83
CA SER A 506 -27.14 -13.90 9.70
C SER A 506 -27.65 -13.33 11.03
N ALA A 507 -28.22 -14.15 11.89
CA ALA A 507 -28.68 -13.74 13.22
C ALA A 507 -27.51 -13.38 14.14
N GLU A 508 -26.42 -14.20 14.12
CA GLU A 508 -25.19 -13.89 14.87
C GLU A 508 -24.53 -12.60 14.37
N LEU A 509 -24.49 -12.38 13.05
CA LEU A 509 -23.96 -11.13 12.48
C LEU A 509 -24.77 -9.91 12.90
N ALA A 510 -26.11 -10.03 12.93
CA ALA A 510 -26.96 -8.95 13.44
C ALA A 510 -26.69 -8.67 14.92
N SER A 511 -26.34 -9.70 15.70
CA SER A 511 -25.94 -9.53 17.10
C SER A 511 -24.57 -8.86 17.23
N ALA A 512 -23.58 -9.29 16.43
CA ALA A 512 -22.29 -8.64 16.37
C ALA A 512 -22.41 -7.14 16.08
N ARG A 513 -23.20 -6.76 15.06
CA ARG A 513 -23.44 -5.35 14.69
C ARG A 513 -24.01 -4.48 15.81
N ARG A 514 -24.76 -5.06 16.74
CA ARG A 514 -25.29 -4.33 17.91
C ARG A 514 -24.23 -4.09 19.00
N LEU A 515 -23.20 -4.94 19.03
CA LEU A 515 -22.11 -4.84 20.00
C LEU A 515 -20.96 -3.95 19.50
N VAL A 516 -20.86 -3.73 18.18
CA VAL A 516 -19.86 -2.83 17.60
C VAL A 516 -20.12 -1.39 18.06
N SER A 517 -19.10 -0.81 18.68
CA SER A 517 -19.10 0.60 19.13
C SER A 517 -18.52 1.56 18.09
N ASP A 518 -17.59 1.10 17.27
CA ASP A 518 -16.94 1.88 16.22
C ASP A 518 -17.73 1.77 14.91
N PRO A 519 -18.32 2.86 14.40
CA PRO A 519 -19.04 2.85 13.13
C PRO A 519 -18.16 2.56 11.92
N ALA A 520 -16.83 2.65 12.06
CA ALA A 520 -15.86 2.34 11.01
C ALA A 520 -15.38 0.88 11.02
N ASP A 521 -15.87 0.05 11.96
CA ASP A 521 -15.52 -1.37 11.99
C ASP A 521 -16.02 -2.10 10.73
N TRP A 522 -15.09 -2.50 9.90
CA TRP A 522 -15.31 -3.17 8.62
C TRP A 522 -15.55 -4.69 8.77
N ARG A 523 -15.25 -5.31 9.90
CA ARG A 523 -15.32 -6.76 10.09
C ARG A 523 -16.74 -7.31 9.89
N PRO A 524 -17.83 -6.65 10.35
CA PRO A 524 -19.18 -7.10 10.03
C PRO A 524 -19.52 -7.13 8.54
N ASP A 525 -18.93 -6.24 7.73
CA ASP A 525 -19.12 -6.25 6.28
C ASP A 525 -18.36 -7.41 5.62
N TRP A 526 -17.18 -7.76 6.13
CA TRP A 526 -16.47 -8.98 5.70
C TRP A 526 -17.32 -10.24 5.87
N PHE A 527 -17.85 -10.44 7.07
CA PHE A 527 -18.70 -11.61 7.35
C PHE A 527 -20.03 -11.56 6.60
N HIS A 528 -20.59 -10.38 6.33
CA HIS A 528 -21.72 -10.24 5.43
C HIS A 528 -21.39 -10.74 4.02
N GLY A 529 -20.22 -10.38 3.51
CA GLY A 529 -19.72 -10.89 2.22
C GLY A 529 -19.58 -12.41 2.20
N LEU A 530 -19.05 -13.03 3.27
CA LEU A 530 -18.94 -14.48 3.38
C LEU A 530 -20.31 -15.17 3.41
N ILE A 531 -21.30 -14.64 4.14
CA ILE A 531 -22.69 -15.14 4.15
C ILE A 531 -23.30 -15.05 2.76
N ALA A 532 -23.11 -13.92 2.08
CA ALA A 532 -23.65 -13.71 0.74
C ALA A 532 -23.02 -14.68 -0.29
N LEU A 533 -21.71 -14.93 -0.23
CA LEU A 533 -21.05 -15.95 -1.04
C LEU A 533 -21.63 -17.34 -0.79
N ALA A 534 -21.65 -17.76 0.47
CA ALA A 534 -22.20 -19.08 0.84
C ALA A 534 -23.67 -19.24 0.41
N GLY A 535 -24.42 -18.14 0.43
CA GLY A 535 -25.80 -18.04 -0.06
C GLY A 535 -25.97 -17.93 -1.57
N ARG A 536 -24.87 -18.07 -2.34
CA ARG A 536 -24.86 -17.95 -3.81
C ARG A 536 -25.36 -16.60 -4.34
N ALA A 537 -25.08 -15.51 -3.60
CA ALA A 537 -25.39 -14.14 -3.95
C ALA A 537 -24.09 -13.33 -4.23
N PRO A 538 -23.34 -13.64 -5.29
CA PRO A 538 -22.00 -13.09 -5.51
C PRO A 538 -21.99 -11.56 -5.73
N GLN A 539 -23.09 -10.99 -6.23
CA GLN A 539 -23.20 -9.53 -6.38
C GLN A 539 -23.26 -8.83 -5.02
N ALA A 540 -24.07 -9.34 -4.08
CA ALA A 540 -24.15 -8.80 -2.72
C ALA A 540 -22.81 -9.01 -1.95
N ALA A 541 -22.14 -10.13 -2.21
CA ALA A 541 -20.81 -10.39 -1.66
C ALA A 541 -19.78 -9.37 -2.18
N ARG A 542 -19.79 -9.11 -3.49
CA ARG A 542 -18.91 -8.11 -4.13
C ARG A 542 -19.09 -6.72 -3.51
N GLU A 543 -20.32 -6.28 -3.30
CA GLU A 543 -20.62 -5.00 -2.67
C GLU A 543 -20.13 -4.93 -1.21
N ALA A 544 -20.27 -6.01 -0.46
CA ALA A 544 -19.78 -6.07 0.90
C ALA A 544 -18.24 -6.04 0.96
N PHE A 545 -17.56 -6.83 0.12
CA PHE A 545 -16.10 -6.83 0.06
C PHE A 545 -15.50 -5.53 -0.50
N ASP A 546 -16.23 -4.81 -1.36
CA ASP A 546 -15.80 -3.49 -1.84
C ASP A 546 -15.79 -2.46 -0.71
N ARG A 547 -16.78 -2.51 0.21
CA ARG A 547 -16.75 -1.68 1.44
C ARG A 547 -15.57 -2.03 2.35
N VAL A 548 -15.25 -3.32 2.48
CA VAL A 548 -14.06 -3.74 3.23
C VAL A 548 -12.77 -3.25 2.55
N TYR A 549 -12.71 -3.30 1.23
CA TYR A 549 -11.57 -2.76 0.49
C TYR A 549 -11.44 -1.23 0.63
N ASP A 550 -12.55 -0.49 0.71
CA ASP A 550 -12.51 0.95 1.05
C ASP A 550 -11.95 1.18 2.46
N ALA A 551 -12.24 0.30 3.40
CA ALA A 551 -11.78 0.41 4.78
C ALA A 551 -10.30 0.00 4.97
N VAL A 552 -9.87 -1.11 4.37
CA VAL A 552 -8.51 -1.65 4.51
C VAL A 552 -7.83 -1.85 3.13
N PRO A 553 -7.53 -0.75 2.43
CA PRO A 553 -7.08 -0.79 1.05
C PRO A 553 -5.68 -1.37 0.83
N GLY A 554 -4.86 -1.48 1.87
CA GLY A 554 -3.54 -2.11 1.83
C GLY A 554 -3.57 -3.64 1.91
N GLU A 555 -4.72 -4.24 2.30
CA GLU A 555 -4.86 -5.67 2.51
C GLU A 555 -5.18 -6.43 1.22
N LEU A 556 -4.61 -7.63 1.06
CA LEU A 556 -4.82 -8.46 -0.14
C LEU A 556 -6.08 -9.33 -0.05
N ALA A 557 -6.51 -9.71 1.16
CA ALA A 557 -7.67 -10.56 1.37
C ALA A 557 -8.98 -9.97 0.79
N PRO A 558 -9.33 -8.68 0.99
CA PRO A 558 -10.50 -8.08 0.36
C PRO A 558 -10.44 -8.09 -1.17
N LYS A 559 -9.25 -7.92 -1.73
CA LYS A 559 -9.03 -7.94 -3.19
C LYS A 559 -9.22 -9.35 -3.74
N LEU A 560 -8.72 -10.38 -3.04
CA LEU A 560 -8.98 -11.77 -3.41
C LEU A 560 -10.47 -12.09 -3.40
N ALA A 561 -11.18 -11.66 -2.34
CA ALA A 561 -12.62 -11.85 -2.22
C ALA A 561 -13.42 -11.09 -3.31
N LEU A 562 -12.98 -9.88 -3.67
CA LEU A 562 -13.55 -9.12 -4.79
C LEU A 562 -13.31 -9.81 -6.13
N ALA A 563 -12.09 -10.32 -6.35
CA ALA A 563 -11.73 -11.00 -7.59
C ALA A 563 -12.60 -12.24 -7.85
N VAL A 564 -12.76 -13.09 -6.82
CA VAL A 564 -13.60 -14.29 -6.95
C VAL A 564 -15.09 -13.94 -7.07
N SER A 565 -15.55 -12.89 -6.38
CA SER A 565 -16.93 -12.42 -6.53
C SER A 565 -17.20 -11.89 -7.95
N ALA A 566 -16.25 -11.16 -8.54
CA ALA A 566 -16.33 -10.70 -9.93
C ALA A 566 -16.32 -11.88 -10.93
N GLU A 567 -15.48 -12.90 -10.69
CA GLU A 567 -15.48 -14.13 -11.49
C GLU A 567 -16.86 -14.82 -11.47
N LEU A 568 -17.46 -14.96 -10.28
CA LEU A 568 -18.78 -15.59 -10.11
C LEU A 568 -19.94 -14.79 -10.73
N VAL A 569 -19.81 -13.47 -10.83
CA VAL A 569 -20.78 -12.58 -11.52
C VAL A 569 -20.58 -12.62 -13.06
N GLY A 570 -19.43 -13.11 -13.53
CA GLY A 570 -19.07 -13.12 -14.94
C GLY A 570 -18.34 -11.85 -15.43
N ASP A 571 -17.96 -10.94 -14.53
CA ASP A 571 -17.12 -9.78 -14.83
C ASP A 571 -15.65 -10.23 -14.92
N THR A 572 -15.31 -10.87 -16.03
CA THR A 572 -13.98 -11.45 -16.26
C THR A 572 -12.88 -10.39 -16.31
N PHE A 573 -13.20 -9.16 -16.69
CA PHE A 573 -12.22 -8.08 -16.74
C PHE A 573 -11.82 -7.60 -15.34
N ALA A 574 -12.79 -7.30 -14.48
CA ALA A 574 -12.52 -6.92 -13.10
C ALA A 574 -11.86 -8.06 -12.32
N ALA A 575 -12.31 -9.32 -12.54
CA ALA A 575 -11.72 -10.51 -11.93
C ALA A 575 -10.24 -10.65 -12.30
N ALA A 576 -9.89 -10.60 -13.60
CA ALA A 576 -8.50 -10.73 -14.06
C ALA A 576 -7.61 -9.65 -13.44
N ARG A 577 -8.03 -8.38 -13.52
CA ARG A 577 -7.27 -7.25 -12.97
C ARG A 577 -6.99 -7.40 -11.47
N THR A 578 -8.00 -7.84 -10.72
CA THR A 578 -7.90 -7.92 -9.27
C THR A 578 -7.12 -9.16 -8.82
N TYR A 579 -7.32 -10.33 -9.45
CA TYR A 579 -6.49 -11.51 -9.22
C TYR A 579 -5.03 -11.25 -9.57
N GLU A 580 -4.75 -10.57 -10.70
CA GLU A 580 -3.40 -10.22 -11.12
C GLU A 580 -2.71 -9.32 -10.10
N LEU A 581 -3.41 -8.31 -9.56
CA LEU A 581 -2.90 -7.44 -8.52
C LEU A 581 -2.46 -8.24 -7.28
N VAL A 582 -3.33 -9.13 -6.78
CA VAL A 582 -3.03 -9.99 -5.63
C VAL A 582 -1.84 -10.89 -5.92
N TRP A 583 -1.85 -11.59 -7.06
CA TRP A 583 -0.82 -12.54 -7.46
C TRP A 583 0.54 -11.90 -7.71
N ARG A 584 0.58 -10.72 -8.31
CA ARG A 584 1.83 -9.98 -8.53
C ARG A 584 2.41 -9.46 -7.22
N THR A 585 1.56 -9.07 -6.27
CA THR A 585 2.01 -8.55 -4.98
C THR A 585 2.54 -9.65 -4.08
N ASP A 586 1.80 -10.76 -3.96
CA ASP A 586 2.19 -11.87 -3.10
C ASP A 586 1.82 -13.23 -3.70
N ARG A 587 2.84 -14.02 -4.02
CA ARG A 587 2.71 -15.36 -4.60
C ARG A 587 2.33 -16.45 -3.59
N SER A 588 2.12 -16.11 -2.34
CA SER A 588 1.52 -17.03 -1.37
C SER A 588 0.00 -17.19 -1.55
N TYR A 589 -0.66 -16.22 -2.21
CA TYR A 589 -2.09 -16.28 -2.55
C TYR A 589 -2.32 -17.17 -3.78
N VAL A 590 -2.22 -18.47 -3.60
CA VAL A 590 -2.32 -19.45 -4.69
C VAL A 590 -3.72 -19.47 -5.32
N SER A 591 -4.77 -19.22 -4.53
CA SER A 591 -6.13 -19.06 -5.07
C SER A 591 -6.23 -17.97 -6.15
N ALA A 592 -5.44 -16.91 -6.02
CA ALA A 592 -5.39 -15.85 -7.03
C ALA A 592 -4.76 -16.35 -8.34
N ALA A 593 -3.72 -17.18 -8.28
CA ALA A 593 -3.11 -17.77 -9.47
C ALA A 593 -4.09 -18.65 -10.25
N PHE A 594 -4.78 -19.55 -9.55
CA PHE A 594 -5.76 -20.44 -10.18
C PHE A 594 -6.98 -19.68 -10.69
N GLY A 595 -7.46 -18.67 -9.95
CA GLY A 595 -8.53 -17.77 -10.40
C GLY A 595 -8.15 -17.01 -11.66
N LEU A 596 -6.96 -16.41 -11.68
CA LEU A 596 -6.44 -15.69 -12.84
C LEU A 596 -6.32 -16.61 -14.07
N ALA A 597 -5.80 -17.82 -13.87
CA ALA A 597 -5.70 -18.80 -14.96
C ALA A 597 -7.08 -19.20 -15.52
N ARG A 598 -8.10 -19.40 -14.67
CA ARG A 598 -9.49 -19.68 -15.12
C ARG A 598 -10.04 -18.53 -15.94
N VAL A 599 -9.88 -17.31 -15.44
CA VAL A 599 -10.37 -16.10 -16.13
C VAL A 599 -9.66 -15.90 -17.46
N TYR A 600 -8.35 -16.10 -17.53
CA TYR A 600 -7.59 -16.03 -18.79
C TYR A 600 -8.05 -17.09 -19.80
N LEU A 601 -8.34 -18.32 -19.36
CA LEU A 601 -8.90 -19.35 -20.22
C LEU A 601 -10.29 -18.96 -20.76
N ALA A 602 -11.16 -18.40 -19.91
CA ALA A 602 -12.47 -17.90 -20.33
C ALA A 602 -12.37 -16.76 -21.35
N GLN A 603 -11.30 -15.96 -21.30
CA GLN A 603 -11.00 -14.89 -22.26
C GLN A 603 -10.24 -15.38 -23.51
N GLY A 604 -9.90 -16.67 -23.60
CA GLY A 604 -9.08 -17.22 -24.68
C GLY A 604 -7.59 -16.91 -24.58
N ALA A 605 -7.13 -16.29 -23.48
CA ALA A 605 -5.72 -15.93 -23.22
C ALA A 605 -4.92 -17.13 -22.65
N ARG A 606 -4.87 -18.23 -23.42
CA ARG A 606 -4.27 -19.50 -23.02
C ARG A 606 -2.81 -19.38 -22.55
N ALA A 607 -2.00 -18.60 -23.24
CA ALA A 607 -0.59 -18.40 -22.89
C ALA A 607 -0.43 -17.76 -21.51
N GLY A 608 -1.24 -16.74 -21.19
CA GLY A 608 -1.23 -16.10 -19.88
C GLY A 608 -1.65 -17.05 -18.75
N ALA A 609 -2.66 -17.91 -19.01
CA ALA A 609 -3.07 -18.94 -18.02
C ALA A 609 -1.93 -19.91 -17.70
N ILE A 610 -1.19 -20.37 -18.73
CA ILE A 610 -0.04 -21.25 -18.57
C ILE A 610 1.06 -20.56 -17.75
N GLU A 611 1.43 -19.35 -18.13
CA GLU A 611 2.47 -18.55 -17.48
C GLU A 611 2.20 -18.37 -15.98
N VAL A 612 0.98 -17.98 -15.61
CA VAL A 612 0.58 -17.78 -14.20
C VAL A 612 0.73 -19.07 -13.39
N LEU A 613 0.28 -20.20 -13.93
CA LEU A 613 0.37 -21.50 -13.23
C LEU A 613 1.83 -21.98 -13.11
N GLU A 614 2.65 -21.75 -14.14
CA GLU A 614 4.07 -22.09 -14.12
C GLU A 614 4.88 -21.28 -13.10
N MET A 615 4.40 -20.08 -12.78
CA MET A 615 5.01 -19.21 -11.76
C MET A 615 4.65 -19.57 -10.31
N VAL A 616 3.79 -20.57 -10.05
CA VAL A 616 3.51 -21.02 -8.68
C VAL A 616 4.79 -21.61 -8.06
N PRO A 617 5.25 -21.08 -6.90
CA PRO A 617 6.53 -21.46 -6.32
C PRO A 617 6.64 -22.96 -6.00
N GLU A 618 7.83 -23.54 -6.17
CA GLU A 618 8.12 -24.95 -5.82
C GLU A 618 7.90 -25.26 -4.34
N THR A 619 8.04 -24.24 -3.49
CA THR A 619 7.77 -24.33 -2.04
C THR A 619 6.29 -24.42 -1.69
N SER A 620 5.39 -24.15 -2.64
CA SER A 620 3.94 -24.24 -2.43
C SER A 620 3.48 -25.68 -2.44
N SER A 621 2.62 -26.08 -1.50
CA SER A 621 1.93 -27.38 -1.51
C SER A 621 1.08 -27.62 -2.76
N HIS A 622 0.71 -26.54 -3.47
CA HIS A 622 -0.07 -26.59 -4.71
C HIS A 622 0.77 -26.50 -5.99
N HIS A 623 2.12 -26.50 -5.88
CA HIS A 623 2.99 -26.45 -7.05
C HIS A 623 2.71 -27.58 -8.04
N VAL A 624 2.62 -28.82 -7.55
CA VAL A 624 2.32 -29.99 -8.39
C VAL A 624 0.98 -29.83 -9.10
N ALA A 625 -0.06 -29.37 -8.39
CA ALA A 625 -1.38 -29.15 -8.99
C ALA A 625 -1.33 -28.07 -10.09
N ALA A 626 -0.63 -26.96 -9.85
CA ALA A 626 -0.44 -25.90 -10.84
C ALA A 626 0.32 -26.39 -12.08
N GLN A 627 1.39 -27.16 -11.91
CA GLN A 627 2.16 -27.74 -13.02
C GLN A 627 1.32 -28.73 -13.83
N VAL A 628 0.51 -29.57 -13.17
CA VAL A 628 -0.40 -30.50 -13.84
C VAL A 628 -1.46 -29.73 -14.65
N ALA A 629 -2.04 -28.66 -14.08
CA ALA A 629 -2.97 -27.79 -14.79
C ALA A 629 -2.31 -27.15 -16.04
N ALA A 630 -1.11 -26.61 -15.91
CA ALA A 630 -0.37 -26.05 -17.03
C ALA A 630 -0.11 -27.09 -18.14
N ILE A 631 0.28 -28.34 -17.78
CA ILE A 631 0.44 -29.44 -18.72
C ILE A 631 -0.87 -29.77 -19.43
N LYS A 632 -1.98 -29.89 -18.70
CA LYS A 632 -3.30 -30.14 -19.30
C LYS A 632 -3.73 -29.04 -20.25
N ILE A 633 -3.51 -27.78 -19.91
CA ILE A 633 -3.78 -26.66 -20.81
C ILE A 633 -2.90 -26.73 -22.06
N LYS A 634 -1.60 -27.04 -21.92
CA LYS A 634 -0.68 -27.23 -23.05
C LYS A 634 -1.06 -28.41 -23.96
N ALA A 635 -1.58 -29.49 -23.37
CA ALA A 635 -2.07 -30.66 -24.08
C ALA A 635 -3.54 -30.54 -24.54
N GLY A 636 -4.23 -29.44 -24.24
CA GLY A 636 -5.64 -29.22 -24.61
C GLY A 636 -5.86 -29.21 -26.13
N ARG A 637 -7.12 -29.44 -26.59
CA ARG A 637 -7.44 -29.56 -28.01
C ARG A 637 -7.34 -28.26 -28.79
N ASP A 638 -7.61 -27.13 -28.13
CA ASP A 638 -7.70 -25.84 -28.79
C ASP A 638 -6.38 -25.05 -28.69
N GLY A 639 -5.91 -24.52 -29.82
CA GLY A 639 -4.75 -23.64 -29.86
C GLY A 639 -3.40 -24.28 -29.56
N VAL A 640 -3.28 -25.62 -29.55
CA VAL A 640 -2.02 -26.32 -29.34
C VAL A 640 -1.03 -26.01 -30.45
N VAL A 641 0.19 -25.67 -30.07
CA VAL A 641 1.35 -25.57 -30.97
C VAL A 641 2.33 -26.70 -30.69
N GLU A 642 3.16 -27.05 -31.69
CA GLU A 642 4.11 -28.15 -31.53
C GLU A 642 5.02 -28.01 -30.33
N GLN A 643 5.49 -26.80 -30.04
CA GLN A 643 6.33 -26.50 -28.89
C GLN A 643 5.67 -26.83 -27.55
N ASP A 644 4.36 -26.62 -27.43
CA ASP A 644 3.61 -26.95 -26.22
C ASP A 644 3.68 -28.44 -25.87
N LEU A 645 3.68 -29.32 -26.88
CA LEU A 645 3.75 -30.78 -26.68
C LEU A 645 5.12 -31.18 -26.10
N TYR A 646 6.19 -30.58 -26.61
CA TYR A 646 7.54 -30.82 -26.05
C TYR A 646 7.69 -30.26 -24.65
N ASP A 647 7.18 -29.05 -24.41
CA ASP A 647 7.25 -28.39 -23.11
C ASP A 647 6.41 -29.13 -22.06
N ALA A 648 5.20 -29.60 -22.44
CA ALA A 648 4.37 -30.43 -21.58
C ALA A 648 5.06 -31.75 -21.20
N ALA A 649 5.71 -32.41 -22.19
CA ALA A 649 6.45 -33.64 -21.96
C ALA A 649 7.63 -33.43 -21.02
N ALA A 650 8.49 -32.44 -21.32
CA ALA A 650 9.66 -32.12 -20.50
C ALA A 650 9.31 -31.73 -19.07
N ARG A 651 8.17 -31.04 -18.89
CA ARG A 651 7.66 -30.67 -17.57
C ARG A 651 7.14 -31.88 -16.80
N LEU A 652 6.38 -32.75 -17.47
CA LEU A 652 5.85 -33.97 -16.87
C LEU A 652 6.97 -34.93 -16.41
N GLU A 653 8.06 -34.99 -17.14
CA GLU A 653 9.21 -35.84 -16.77
C GLU A 653 9.87 -35.40 -15.44
N ARG A 654 9.86 -34.10 -15.14
CA ARG A 654 10.45 -33.51 -13.92
C ARG A 654 9.53 -33.58 -12.70
N LEU A 655 8.22 -33.71 -12.88
CA LEU A 655 7.26 -33.70 -11.78
C LEU A 655 7.34 -34.98 -10.95
N ALA A 656 7.33 -34.84 -9.64
CA ALA A 656 7.17 -35.95 -8.70
C ALA A 656 5.69 -36.37 -8.62
N LEU A 657 5.29 -37.35 -9.41
CA LEU A 657 3.93 -37.89 -9.45
C LEU A 657 3.92 -39.38 -9.10
N ASP A 658 2.84 -39.86 -8.50
CA ASP A 658 2.59 -41.28 -8.39
C ASP A 658 2.42 -41.94 -9.77
N ALA A 659 2.54 -43.25 -9.82
CA ALA A 659 2.53 -44.01 -11.06
C ALA A 659 1.24 -43.87 -11.87
N GLU A 660 0.08 -43.78 -11.18
CA GLU A 660 -1.23 -43.65 -11.84
C GLU A 660 -1.38 -42.26 -12.47
N ARG A 661 -1.14 -41.18 -11.71
CA ARG A 661 -1.22 -39.80 -12.19
C ARG A 661 -0.24 -39.55 -13.32
N ARG A 662 0.98 -40.07 -13.21
CA ARG A 662 1.99 -39.99 -14.27
C ARG A 662 1.53 -40.68 -15.55
N ALA A 663 1.03 -41.93 -15.47
CA ALA A 663 0.57 -42.67 -16.64
C ALA A 663 -0.65 -42.01 -17.31
N ARG A 664 -1.56 -41.49 -16.49
CA ARG A 664 -2.77 -40.77 -16.96
C ARG A 664 -2.38 -39.50 -17.74
N LEU A 665 -1.56 -38.64 -17.13
CA LEU A 665 -1.15 -37.38 -17.74
C LEU A 665 -0.25 -37.60 -18.96
N SER A 666 0.57 -38.70 -18.94
CA SER A 666 1.33 -39.12 -20.12
C SER A 666 0.43 -39.53 -21.27
N ALA A 667 -0.68 -40.23 -21.00
CA ALA A 667 -1.65 -40.56 -22.02
C ALA A 667 -2.30 -39.31 -22.63
N GLU A 668 -2.72 -38.34 -21.80
CA GLU A 668 -3.31 -37.07 -22.25
C GLU A 668 -2.34 -36.28 -23.18
N VAL A 669 -1.08 -36.16 -22.79
CA VAL A 669 -0.04 -35.49 -23.62
C VAL A 669 0.19 -36.23 -24.93
N LEU A 670 0.27 -37.56 -24.91
CA LEU A 670 0.43 -38.37 -26.13
C LEU A 670 -0.82 -38.38 -27.03
N GLU A 671 -2.03 -38.33 -26.43
CA GLU A 671 -3.28 -38.16 -27.20
C GLU A 671 -3.31 -36.82 -27.95
N ALA A 672 -2.87 -35.73 -27.28
CA ALA A 672 -2.75 -34.41 -27.91
C ALA A 672 -1.72 -34.44 -29.05
N ALA A 673 -0.56 -35.06 -28.83
CA ALA A 673 0.47 -35.22 -29.86
C ALA A 673 -0.04 -36.09 -31.05
N TYR A 674 -0.78 -37.14 -30.76
CA TYR A 674 -1.40 -38.00 -31.79
C TYR A 674 -2.46 -37.23 -32.59
N GLY A 675 -3.32 -36.46 -31.90
CA GLY A 675 -4.26 -35.55 -32.56
C GLY A 675 -3.60 -34.52 -33.48
N TRP A 676 -2.46 -33.96 -33.00
CA TRP A 676 -1.64 -33.03 -33.80
C TRP A 676 -1.16 -33.66 -35.12
N VAL A 677 -0.55 -34.86 -35.04
CA VAL A 677 -0.07 -35.56 -36.23
C VAL A 677 -1.21 -35.97 -37.16
N ARG A 678 -2.35 -36.45 -36.63
CA ARG A 678 -3.53 -36.80 -37.42
C ARG A 678 -4.19 -35.60 -38.16
N ALA A 679 -4.04 -34.40 -37.61
CA ALA A 679 -4.49 -33.17 -38.29
C ALA A 679 -3.61 -32.77 -39.48
N GLY A 680 -2.66 -33.63 -39.89
CA GLY A 680 -1.77 -33.38 -41.01
C GLY A 680 -0.69 -32.34 -40.72
N ARG A 681 -0.42 -32.07 -39.46
CA ARG A 681 0.63 -31.13 -39.03
C ARG A 681 1.91 -31.92 -38.81
N PRO A 682 2.90 -31.91 -39.73
CA PRO A 682 4.16 -32.61 -39.54
C PRO A 682 4.97 -31.97 -38.46
N GLY A 683 5.78 -32.75 -37.75
CA GLY A 683 6.77 -32.22 -36.84
C GLY A 683 7.77 -31.32 -37.58
N GLY A 684 7.76 -30.01 -37.25
CA GLY A 684 8.71 -29.02 -37.80
C GLY A 684 9.92 -28.79 -36.93
N GLY A 685 10.02 -29.49 -35.80
CA GLY A 685 11.11 -29.37 -34.84
C GLY A 685 12.43 -30.02 -35.33
N PRO A 686 13.54 -29.71 -34.64
CA PRO A 686 14.83 -30.33 -34.92
C PRO A 686 14.75 -31.86 -34.90
N PRO A 687 15.47 -32.57 -35.79
CA PRO A 687 15.50 -34.04 -35.79
C PRO A 687 15.91 -34.61 -34.43
N GLY A 688 15.16 -35.63 -33.96
CA GLY A 688 15.47 -36.31 -32.69
C GLY A 688 14.75 -35.79 -31.45
N ARG A 689 13.93 -34.74 -31.55
CA ARG A 689 13.08 -34.27 -30.43
C ARG A 689 11.91 -35.24 -30.21
N LYS A 690 11.66 -35.61 -28.96
CA LYS A 690 10.67 -36.63 -28.60
C LYS A 690 9.65 -36.08 -27.57
N VAL A 691 8.41 -36.53 -27.68
CA VAL A 691 7.35 -36.29 -26.68
C VAL A 691 7.26 -37.55 -25.84
N LEU A 692 7.68 -37.49 -24.57
CA LEU A 692 7.67 -38.65 -23.65
C LEU A 692 8.33 -39.89 -24.27
N GLY A 693 9.50 -39.69 -24.89
CA GLY A 693 10.27 -40.75 -25.55
C GLY A 693 9.75 -41.22 -26.90
N CYS A 694 8.64 -40.64 -27.42
CA CYS A 694 8.06 -40.96 -28.73
C CYS A 694 8.37 -39.83 -29.74
N GLU A 695 8.72 -40.18 -30.97
CA GLU A 695 8.79 -39.23 -32.09
C GLU A 695 7.38 -38.80 -32.48
N LEU A 696 7.26 -37.57 -33.04
CA LEU A 696 5.97 -37.07 -33.54
C LEU A 696 5.56 -37.81 -34.84
N SER A 697 5.37 -39.09 -34.73
CA SER A 697 4.85 -39.96 -35.79
C SER A 697 3.67 -40.78 -35.32
N GLU A 698 2.71 -41.05 -36.21
CA GLU A 698 1.52 -41.84 -35.83
C GLU A 698 1.91 -43.16 -35.16
N LYS A 699 2.87 -43.88 -35.73
CA LYS A 699 3.29 -45.17 -35.24
C LYS A 699 3.87 -45.12 -33.82
N GLU A 700 4.80 -44.24 -33.58
CA GLU A 700 5.50 -44.12 -32.29
C GLU A 700 4.53 -43.61 -31.19
N LEU A 701 3.68 -42.62 -31.50
CA LEU A 701 2.71 -42.09 -30.55
C LEU A 701 1.66 -43.16 -30.16
N ARG A 702 1.20 -43.99 -31.11
CA ARG A 702 0.27 -45.09 -30.83
C ARG A 702 0.92 -46.17 -29.94
N PHE A 703 2.18 -46.48 -30.12
CA PHE A 703 2.92 -47.37 -29.20
C PHE A 703 3.10 -46.73 -27.81
N GLY A 704 3.37 -45.44 -27.76
CA GLY A 704 3.41 -44.69 -26.49
C GLY A 704 2.08 -44.75 -25.71
N LEU A 705 1.01 -44.50 -26.39
CA LEU A 705 -0.37 -44.57 -25.82
C LEU A 705 -0.70 -46.01 -25.35
N GLU A 706 -0.40 -47.04 -26.15
CA GLU A 706 -0.59 -48.43 -25.73
C GLU A 706 0.13 -48.71 -24.42
N ARG A 707 1.39 -48.27 -24.26
CA ARG A 707 2.19 -48.44 -23.05
C ARG A 707 1.48 -47.76 -21.85
N CYS A 708 1.01 -46.55 -22.03
CA CYS A 708 0.31 -45.77 -20.99
C CYS A 708 -0.98 -46.47 -20.54
N TYR A 709 -1.85 -46.88 -21.48
CA TYR A 709 -3.08 -47.57 -21.13
C TYR A 709 -2.86 -48.92 -20.47
N ARG A 710 -1.84 -49.69 -20.87
CA ARG A 710 -1.47 -50.93 -20.19
C ARG A 710 -0.89 -50.65 -18.78
N ALA A 711 -0.15 -49.57 -18.58
CA ALA A 711 0.27 -49.16 -17.24
C ALA A 711 -0.93 -48.83 -16.34
N LEU A 712 -1.86 -48.00 -16.84
CA LEU A 712 -3.10 -47.67 -16.14
C LEU A 712 -3.96 -48.92 -15.83
N ALA A 713 -4.09 -49.89 -16.79
CA ALA A 713 -4.82 -51.11 -16.56
C ALA A 713 -4.26 -51.97 -15.42
N ARG A 714 -2.92 -51.93 -15.22
CA ARG A 714 -2.26 -52.62 -14.09
C ARG A 714 -2.56 -51.96 -12.75
N LEU A 715 -2.82 -50.65 -12.74
CA LEU A 715 -3.06 -49.82 -11.55
C LEU A 715 -4.55 -49.67 -11.25
N ALA A 716 -5.45 -50.12 -12.16
CA ALA A 716 -6.88 -50.00 -12.02
C ALA A 716 -7.43 -50.77 -10.81
N SER A 717 -8.26 -50.11 -10.01
CA SER A 717 -8.86 -50.63 -8.79
C SER A 717 -10.00 -51.61 -9.04
N SER A 718 -10.66 -51.54 -10.20
CA SER A 718 -11.77 -52.47 -10.56
C SER A 718 -11.45 -53.26 -11.82
N ALA A 719 -12.08 -54.48 -11.94
CA ALA A 719 -11.97 -55.32 -13.11
C ALA A 719 -12.57 -54.67 -14.37
N GLU A 720 -13.63 -53.90 -14.23
CA GLU A 720 -14.31 -53.17 -15.30
C GLU A 720 -13.40 -52.08 -15.88
N GLN A 721 -12.79 -51.20 -15.05
CA GLN A 721 -11.82 -50.21 -15.46
C GLN A 721 -10.61 -50.85 -16.15
N ARG A 722 -10.12 -51.97 -15.60
CA ARG A 722 -8.99 -52.72 -16.19
C ARG A 722 -9.34 -53.20 -17.60
N HIS A 723 -10.50 -53.82 -17.81
CA HIS A 723 -10.92 -54.26 -19.14
C HIS A 723 -11.06 -53.12 -20.11
N ALA A 724 -11.72 -52.03 -19.73
CA ALA A 724 -11.87 -50.85 -20.57
C ALA A 724 -10.51 -50.26 -21.01
N LEU A 725 -9.53 -50.19 -20.12
CA LEU A 725 -8.18 -49.70 -20.42
C LEU A 725 -7.40 -50.66 -21.32
N VAL A 726 -7.56 -51.99 -21.14
CA VAL A 726 -6.98 -52.99 -22.05
C VAL A 726 -7.58 -52.89 -23.44
N ASP A 727 -8.89 -52.68 -23.54
CA ASP A 727 -9.56 -52.49 -24.84
C ASP A 727 -9.11 -51.23 -25.54
N LYS A 728 -8.95 -50.10 -24.80
CA LYS A 728 -8.33 -48.88 -25.34
C LYS A 728 -6.90 -49.13 -25.84
N ALA A 729 -6.08 -49.84 -25.07
CA ALA A 729 -4.71 -50.20 -25.47
C ALA A 729 -4.67 -51.04 -26.75
N ASN A 730 -5.58 -52.03 -26.86
CA ASN A 730 -5.66 -52.88 -28.05
C ASN A 730 -6.17 -52.12 -29.27
N ALA A 731 -7.14 -51.20 -29.12
CA ALA A 731 -7.68 -50.38 -30.20
C ALA A 731 -6.65 -49.39 -30.76
N ILE A 732 -5.81 -48.80 -29.88
CA ILE A 732 -4.79 -47.80 -30.30
C ILE A 732 -3.55 -48.46 -30.90
N ARG A 733 -3.24 -49.71 -30.58
CA ARG A 733 -2.03 -50.41 -31.02
C ARG A 733 -1.92 -50.39 -32.54
N PRO A 734 -0.77 -50.04 -33.13
CA PRO A 734 -0.51 -50.15 -34.55
C PRO A 734 -0.62 -51.62 -35.01
N ARG A 735 -1.33 -51.84 -36.15
CA ARG A 735 -1.29 -53.17 -36.79
C ARG A 735 0.05 -53.30 -37.52
N THR A 736 0.98 -54.08 -37.01
CA THR A 736 2.22 -54.44 -37.70
C THR A 736 2.03 -55.74 -38.46
N LEU A 737 2.42 -55.73 -39.73
CA LEU A 737 2.53 -56.96 -40.56
C LEU A 737 3.86 -57.65 -40.13
N THR A 738 3.84 -58.40 -39.05
CA THR A 738 4.69 -59.43 -38.41
C THR A 738 4.68 -59.25 -36.91
#